data_aa353c9feb80676ecda4618cf9323ca5
#
_entry.id   aa353c9feb80676ecda4618cf9323ca5
#
_cell.length_a   1.000
_cell.length_b   1.000
_cell.length_c   1.000
_cell.angle_alpha   90.00
_cell.angle_beta   90.00
_cell.angle_gamma   90.00
#
_symmetry.space_group_name_H-M   'P 1'
#
loop_
_entity.id
_entity.type
_entity.pdbx_description
1 polymer ?
#
loop_
_entity_poly.entity_id
_entity_poly.type
_entity_poly.pdbx_seq_one_letter_code
_entity_poly.pdbx_strand_id
1 'polypeptide(L)'
;MIRIISSALFLISCLATQAQTYVSTVEEVLSTPWKGFGYNQWGVARESDGNTFKPWDDALWQTTQERILAIRPSLVRLPLMRAWFNTDDNGNPLPVGTYNWDSKYMQSYFKIMDLYKENDIKVMCGLWHSTIEGTEGDFYGSDDFAKLQGDLIEYLFKTKGYNKIITCYAPTNEPLGCQVSYGMWSTMCKKLYAELGNRGLPTNIILGADSWGDWIWKPAQENKDQLSGYDFHCYLNDTPDDTYNQLYKKTIESTFKKNIENIRKYDSSAKPVHVSEMAPIGVPYIDWPVSNAPAHCRIDTYEYALGFWDYGIQLARSGMSSGLAWGLDGFEQNKNAGMWNNAGTYGGMTLRPWYYTWQLMCRYFPGNAKILKMTEPSNRKDLRILGARINNDDYTFVIVNRRIDQQSKTQNVTIRINSGAKTFYVYNFNRNQCGNGMDLSIPYTVKEVNNLQQDGIELEISLESGVLITTLPPLENSGKNPVSDLSIDFEDNVNYTLVGQSNYGASVMRITNPRKRAPNTSDMVCQADVKNIAGEPYDAGDSYSAIIPLDRIKIPADKPYLDFQTYKSSSARITVGICFEDMEGLKGYTFEAQGRNWQQNQIDLSGYTGKIIKYIALFPDRDLAQSISTQAYLSIDNITLTATRNDPQQLTDIVFNDPDHSVTKKLNVGFENLNSGIALSGDKYIESLQIVTNPKSGDENPSDKVCRATLSTTSSDNNANNSKISLNPYPAIKVIKETPHLFFQVFRQNTPAECAMEVEFKSGRKLYKTFNVAETRQWVRFGVDVSEYADDIINNISVYPNINYTTENLGISDVSHYDNFILSDEEIGAVENTNEDTYKVFVSYDILNILGAEDSSVSVFGVDGRSIYINNNISSNFELPLDKGIYLVRINNKVYKIKN
;
A
#
# COMPACT_ATOMS: atom_id res chain seq x y z
N MET A 1 -2.47 -26.60 -54.62
CA MET A 1 -2.38 -27.40 -53.36
C MET A 1 -1.42 -26.76 -52.32
N ILE A 2 -0.25 -26.26 -52.70
CA ILE A 2 0.74 -25.64 -51.79
C ILE A 2 0.23 -24.34 -51.13
N ARG A 3 -0.56 -23.51 -51.83
CA ARG A 3 -1.11 -22.24 -51.26
C ARG A 3 -2.24 -22.45 -50.25
N ILE A 4 -2.96 -23.58 -50.33
CA ILE A 4 -4.03 -23.90 -49.35
C ILE A 4 -3.42 -24.41 -48.03
N ILE A 5 -2.27 -25.08 -48.10
CA ILE A 5 -1.56 -25.56 -46.90
C ILE A 5 -0.93 -24.40 -46.11
N SER A 6 -0.40 -23.37 -46.81
CA SER A 6 0.15 -22.19 -46.15
C SER A 6 -0.92 -21.34 -45.42
N SER A 7 -2.11 -21.24 -46.03
CA SER A 7 -3.23 -20.51 -45.38
C SER A 7 -3.83 -21.28 -44.19
N ALA A 8 -3.83 -22.61 -44.25
CA ALA A 8 -4.28 -23.44 -43.12
C ALA A 8 -3.27 -23.42 -41.94
N LEU A 9 -1.96 -23.37 -42.22
CA LEU A 9 -0.92 -23.21 -41.18
C LEU A 9 -0.93 -21.79 -40.56
N PHE A 10 -1.30 -20.78 -41.32
CA PHE A 10 -1.43 -19.41 -40.76
C PHE A 10 -2.72 -19.22 -39.96
N LEU A 11 -3.80 -19.91 -40.30
CA LEU A 11 -5.04 -19.95 -39.50
C LEU A 11 -4.88 -20.78 -38.21
N ILE A 12 -4.00 -21.76 -38.17
CA ILE A 12 -3.68 -22.53 -36.95
C ILE A 12 -2.74 -21.76 -36.02
N SER A 13 -1.92 -20.85 -36.53
CA SER A 13 -1.08 -19.99 -35.68
C SER A 13 -1.81 -18.77 -35.10
N CYS A 14 -3.02 -18.46 -35.61
CA CYS A 14 -3.93 -17.45 -35.05
C CYS A 14 -5.00 -18.00 -34.13
N LEU A 15 -5.01 -19.30 -33.83
CA LEU A 15 -5.70 -19.84 -32.66
C LEU A 15 -4.98 -19.31 -31.46
N ALA A 16 -5.54 -18.22 -30.94
CA ALA A 16 -5.14 -17.59 -29.71
C ALA A 16 -4.64 -18.66 -28.73
N THR A 17 -3.42 -18.53 -28.25
CA THR A 17 -3.00 -19.18 -27.02
C THR A 17 -3.93 -18.65 -25.92
N GLN A 18 -5.12 -19.25 -25.78
CA GLN A 18 -5.91 -19.06 -24.57
C GLN A 18 -4.94 -19.35 -23.43
N ALA A 19 -4.77 -18.40 -22.54
CA ALA A 19 -3.95 -18.58 -21.37
C ALA A 19 -4.41 -19.88 -20.70
N GLN A 20 -3.54 -20.89 -20.68
CA GLN A 20 -3.88 -22.21 -20.18
C GLN A 20 -4.32 -22.06 -18.72
N THR A 21 -5.59 -22.30 -18.43
CA THR A 21 -6.11 -22.25 -17.07
C THR A 21 -5.55 -23.43 -16.28
N TYR A 22 -4.91 -23.13 -15.15
CA TYR A 22 -4.42 -24.14 -14.23
C TYR A 22 -5.54 -24.54 -13.25
N VAL A 23 -5.89 -25.82 -13.21
CA VAL A 23 -6.87 -26.36 -12.26
C VAL A 23 -6.14 -26.84 -11.02
N SER A 24 -6.42 -26.23 -9.87
CA SER A 24 -5.89 -26.61 -8.57
C SER A 24 -6.93 -27.36 -7.76
N THR A 25 -6.53 -28.48 -7.20
CA THR A 25 -7.33 -29.37 -6.36
C THR A 25 -6.60 -29.69 -5.06
N VAL A 26 -7.27 -30.33 -4.11
CA VAL A 26 -6.63 -30.76 -2.86
C VAL A 26 -5.64 -31.88 -3.16
N GLU A 27 -4.36 -31.65 -2.88
CA GLU A 27 -3.29 -32.67 -2.94
C GLU A 27 -3.30 -33.53 -1.67
N GLU A 28 -3.36 -32.85 -0.52
CA GLU A 28 -3.28 -33.47 0.80
C GLU A 28 -4.03 -32.62 1.84
N VAL A 29 -4.69 -33.27 2.79
CA VAL A 29 -5.20 -32.63 4.02
C VAL A 29 -4.16 -32.86 5.11
N LEU A 30 -3.49 -31.78 5.55
CA LEU A 30 -2.43 -31.91 6.52
C LEU A 30 -2.96 -32.38 7.88
N SER A 31 -2.29 -33.35 8.48
CA SER A 31 -2.65 -33.93 9.78
C SER A 31 -2.17 -33.12 10.98
N THR A 32 -1.25 -32.18 10.76
CA THR A 32 -0.68 -31.35 11.85
C THR A 32 -1.77 -30.47 12.48
N PRO A 33 -1.83 -30.37 13.81
CA PRO A 33 -2.79 -29.49 14.47
C PRO A 33 -2.49 -28.02 14.14
N TRP A 34 -3.33 -27.43 13.31
CA TRP A 34 -3.21 -26.02 12.95
C TRP A 34 -3.68 -25.13 14.12
N LYS A 35 -2.84 -24.16 14.52
CA LYS A 35 -3.11 -23.21 15.61
C LYS A 35 -3.38 -21.79 15.13
N GLY A 36 -3.23 -21.54 13.83
CA GLY A 36 -3.50 -20.25 13.20
C GLY A 36 -2.24 -19.42 12.93
N PHE A 37 -2.43 -18.38 12.17
CA PHE A 37 -1.47 -17.28 12.08
C PHE A 37 -1.69 -16.28 13.20
N GLY A 38 -0.65 -15.55 13.54
CA GLY A 38 -0.71 -14.51 14.56
C GLY A 38 0.51 -13.61 14.56
N TYR A 39 0.81 -13.01 15.67
CA TYR A 39 1.89 -12.04 15.79
C TYR A 39 2.50 -12.06 17.20
N ASN A 40 3.63 -11.39 17.33
CA ASN A 40 4.26 -11.05 18.59
C ASN A 40 3.79 -9.67 19.04
N GLN A 41 3.52 -9.52 20.32
CA GLN A 41 3.10 -8.27 20.94
C GLN A 41 3.72 -8.11 22.32
N TRP A 42 4.13 -6.90 22.65
CA TRP A 42 4.46 -6.54 24.02
C TRP A 42 3.18 -6.19 24.78
N GLY A 43 3.06 -6.60 26.03
CA GLY A 43 1.91 -6.24 26.87
C GLY A 43 1.83 -4.77 27.26
N VAL A 44 2.71 -3.94 26.73
CA VAL A 44 2.89 -2.52 27.02
C VAL A 44 3.23 -1.77 25.73
N ALA A 45 3.00 -0.48 25.71
CA ALA A 45 3.48 0.39 24.66
C ALA A 45 4.98 0.74 24.84
N ARG A 46 5.56 1.45 23.89
CA ARG A 46 6.91 2.01 23.98
C ARG A 46 6.87 3.51 23.78
N GLU A 47 7.86 4.21 24.38
CA GLU A 47 8.10 5.64 24.14
C GLU A 47 8.67 5.88 22.73
N SER A 48 8.74 7.14 22.35
CA SER A 48 9.25 7.55 21.05
C SER A 48 10.74 7.24 20.84
N ASP A 49 11.50 7.00 21.91
CA ASP A 49 12.89 6.54 21.85
C ASP A 49 13.02 5.05 21.44
N GLY A 50 11.90 4.33 21.49
CA GLY A 50 11.81 2.91 21.18
C GLY A 50 12.41 1.96 22.21
N ASN A 51 13.07 2.48 23.24
CA ASN A 51 13.75 1.68 24.26
C ASN A 51 12.99 1.67 25.60
N THR A 52 12.24 2.72 25.87
CA THR A 52 11.50 2.86 27.12
C THR A 52 10.10 2.29 27.00
N PHE A 53 9.75 1.37 27.88
CA PHE A 53 8.39 0.85 27.99
C PHE A 53 7.50 1.83 28.74
N LYS A 54 6.27 1.98 28.26
CA LYS A 54 5.22 2.75 28.94
C LYS A 54 3.90 1.98 29.00
N PRO A 55 3.03 2.23 29.98
CA PRO A 55 1.66 1.75 29.92
C PRO A 55 0.93 2.25 28.67
N TRP A 56 -0.12 1.53 28.24
CA TRP A 56 -1.02 2.00 27.21
C TRP A 56 -1.73 3.28 27.69
N ASP A 57 -1.61 4.38 26.93
CA ASP A 57 -2.55 5.48 27.03
C ASP A 57 -3.88 5.11 26.33
N ASP A 58 -4.95 5.82 26.65
CA ASP A 58 -6.29 5.41 26.22
C ASP A 58 -6.47 5.53 24.69
N ALA A 59 -5.88 6.53 24.03
CA ALA A 59 -5.98 6.69 22.59
C ALA A 59 -5.27 5.55 21.84
N LEU A 60 -4.02 5.28 22.23
CA LEU A 60 -3.23 4.22 21.66
C LEU A 60 -3.87 2.84 21.92
N TRP A 61 -4.41 2.65 23.10
CA TRP A 61 -5.09 1.41 23.48
C TRP A 61 -6.33 1.16 22.62
N GLN A 62 -7.21 2.14 22.48
CA GLN A 62 -8.43 1.98 21.67
C GLN A 62 -8.11 1.59 20.22
N THR A 63 -7.18 2.30 19.59
CA THR A 63 -6.77 1.99 18.24
C THR A 63 -6.13 0.59 18.13
N THR A 64 -5.29 0.22 19.10
CA THR A 64 -4.66 -1.11 19.12
C THR A 64 -5.70 -2.20 19.29
N GLN A 65 -6.67 -2.01 20.18
CA GLN A 65 -7.79 -2.92 20.40
C GLN A 65 -8.61 -3.17 19.13
N GLU A 66 -9.00 -2.11 18.42
CA GLU A 66 -9.75 -2.23 17.16
C GLU A 66 -8.98 -3.03 16.11
N ARG A 67 -7.68 -2.78 15.99
CA ARG A 67 -6.81 -3.48 15.04
C ARG A 67 -6.62 -4.95 15.39
N ILE A 68 -6.45 -5.26 16.68
CA ILE A 68 -6.42 -6.65 17.17
C ILE A 68 -7.72 -7.39 16.81
N LEU A 69 -8.86 -6.78 17.04
CA LEU A 69 -10.17 -7.35 16.72
C LEU A 69 -10.39 -7.49 15.21
N ALA A 70 -9.85 -6.58 14.41
CA ALA A 70 -9.87 -6.69 12.94
C ALA A 70 -8.98 -7.82 12.43
N ILE A 71 -7.79 -7.99 12.98
CA ILE A 71 -6.87 -9.09 12.66
C ILE A 71 -7.46 -10.42 13.13
N ARG A 72 -8.03 -10.46 14.35
CA ARG A 72 -8.64 -11.64 14.97
C ARG A 72 -7.75 -12.89 14.91
N PRO A 73 -6.52 -12.82 15.43
CA PRO A 73 -5.60 -13.95 15.41
C PRO A 73 -6.13 -15.08 16.28
N SER A 74 -5.80 -16.33 15.96
CA SER A 74 -6.13 -17.47 16.80
C SER A 74 -5.09 -17.72 17.91
N LEU A 75 -3.86 -17.32 17.67
CA LEU A 75 -2.74 -17.45 18.60
C LEU A 75 -1.85 -16.22 18.50
N VAL A 76 -1.43 -15.69 19.64
CA VAL A 76 -0.45 -14.60 19.74
C VAL A 76 0.69 -15.00 20.66
N ARG A 77 1.88 -14.43 20.46
CA ARG A 77 2.98 -14.54 21.42
C ARG A 77 3.06 -13.23 22.21
N LEU A 78 2.94 -13.34 23.51
CA LEU A 78 2.91 -12.22 24.44
C LEU A 78 3.94 -12.43 25.56
N PRO A 79 5.22 -12.12 25.30
CA PRO A 79 6.24 -12.22 26.33
C PRO A 79 6.10 -11.11 27.36
N LEU A 80 6.69 -11.32 28.51
CA LEU A 80 6.80 -10.32 29.57
C LEU A 80 8.23 -10.26 30.14
N MET A 81 8.56 -9.13 30.73
CA MET A 81 9.84 -8.92 31.39
C MET A 81 9.74 -9.26 32.87
N ARG A 82 10.76 -9.94 33.43
CA ARG A 82 10.88 -10.13 34.88
C ARG A 82 10.79 -8.81 35.64
N ALA A 83 11.42 -7.75 35.13
CA ALA A 83 11.41 -6.43 35.72
C ALA A 83 10.00 -5.80 35.89
N TRP A 84 8.97 -6.31 35.20
CA TRP A 84 7.62 -5.75 35.35
C TRP A 84 6.89 -6.20 36.61
N PHE A 85 7.27 -7.35 37.18
CA PHE A 85 6.59 -7.92 38.33
C PHE A 85 7.50 -8.30 39.51
N ASN A 86 8.82 -8.40 39.31
CA ASN A 86 9.76 -8.78 40.35
C ASN A 86 10.77 -7.65 40.69
N THR A 87 10.28 -6.40 40.63
CA THR A 87 11.01 -5.21 41.08
C THR A 87 10.10 -4.35 41.96
N ASP A 88 10.70 -3.52 42.81
CA ASP A 88 10.00 -2.45 43.48
C ASP A 88 9.70 -1.26 42.52
N ASP A 89 9.01 -0.23 42.97
CA ASP A 89 8.65 0.94 42.15
C ASP A 89 9.87 1.77 41.70
N ASN A 90 11.06 1.54 42.30
CA ASN A 90 12.31 2.15 41.92
C ASN A 90 13.13 1.30 40.92
N GLY A 91 12.59 0.11 40.53
CA GLY A 91 13.25 -0.83 39.64
C GLY A 91 14.27 -1.75 40.32
N ASN A 92 14.37 -1.76 41.66
CA ASN A 92 15.27 -2.66 42.37
C ASN A 92 14.69 -4.09 42.42
N PRO A 93 15.52 -5.14 42.20
CA PRO A 93 15.09 -6.51 42.26
C PRO A 93 14.49 -6.89 43.62
N LEU A 94 13.35 -7.57 43.60
CA LEU A 94 12.75 -8.19 44.76
C LEU A 94 13.19 -9.64 44.92
N PRO A 95 13.27 -10.17 46.16
CA PRO A 95 13.53 -11.61 46.38
C PRO A 95 12.46 -12.46 45.68
N VAL A 96 12.84 -13.63 45.16
CA VAL A 96 11.91 -14.59 44.60
C VAL A 96 10.88 -15.00 45.65
N GLY A 97 9.60 -14.93 45.30
CA GLY A 97 8.47 -15.06 46.20
C GLY A 97 7.84 -13.75 46.63
N THR A 98 8.45 -12.62 46.30
CA THR A 98 7.91 -11.27 46.50
C THR A 98 7.71 -10.60 45.16
N TYR A 99 6.50 -10.14 44.85
CA TYR A 99 6.14 -9.63 43.52
C TYR A 99 5.28 -8.39 43.62
N ASN A 100 5.50 -7.45 42.69
CA ASN A 100 4.71 -6.24 42.48
C ASN A 100 3.72 -6.46 41.32
N TRP A 101 2.64 -7.21 41.58
CA TRP A 101 1.61 -7.49 40.57
C TRP A 101 0.80 -6.25 40.18
N ASP A 102 0.83 -5.21 41.01
CA ASP A 102 0.10 -3.97 40.78
C ASP A 102 0.95 -2.91 40.07
N SER A 103 2.16 -3.26 39.64
CA SER A 103 3.00 -2.36 38.87
C SER A 103 2.27 -1.86 37.60
N LYS A 104 2.55 -0.62 37.22
CA LYS A 104 1.95 -0.01 36.00
C LYS A 104 2.13 -0.86 34.73
N TYR A 105 3.23 -1.60 34.65
CA TYR A 105 3.50 -2.48 33.50
C TYR A 105 2.65 -3.74 33.54
N MET A 106 2.47 -4.35 34.71
CA MET A 106 1.60 -5.51 34.86
C MET A 106 0.13 -5.14 34.64
N GLN A 107 -0.32 -3.98 35.10
CA GLN A 107 -1.69 -3.51 34.80
C GLN A 107 -1.91 -3.32 33.30
N SER A 108 -0.93 -2.78 32.60
CA SER A 108 -0.96 -2.67 31.14
C SER A 108 -0.99 -4.04 30.45
N TYR A 109 -0.17 -4.99 30.93
CA TYR A 109 -0.14 -6.37 30.45
C TYR A 109 -1.50 -7.07 30.68
N PHE A 110 -2.12 -6.87 31.83
CA PHE A 110 -3.43 -7.46 32.11
C PHE A 110 -4.52 -6.88 31.20
N LYS A 111 -4.45 -5.61 30.87
CA LYS A 111 -5.41 -4.96 29.97
C LYS A 111 -5.49 -5.68 28.61
N ILE A 112 -4.35 -6.04 28.02
CA ILE A 112 -4.35 -6.79 26.74
C ILE A 112 -4.71 -8.28 26.93
N MET A 113 -4.32 -8.89 28.06
CA MET A 113 -4.70 -10.27 28.38
C MET A 113 -6.21 -10.42 28.58
N ASP A 114 -6.86 -9.42 29.20
CA ASP A 114 -8.31 -9.40 29.35
C ASP A 114 -9.01 -9.30 27.99
N LEU A 115 -8.52 -8.44 27.07
CA LEU A 115 -9.01 -8.40 25.70
C LEU A 115 -8.90 -9.74 24.98
N TYR A 116 -7.76 -10.43 25.13
CA TYR A 116 -7.57 -11.76 24.56
C TYR A 116 -8.49 -12.80 25.16
N LYS A 117 -8.71 -12.74 26.48
CA LYS A 117 -9.64 -13.62 27.20
C LYS A 117 -11.09 -13.42 26.74
N GLU A 118 -11.54 -12.18 26.63
CA GLU A 118 -12.88 -11.83 26.15
C GLU A 118 -13.17 -12.31 24.74
N ASN A 119 -12.15 -12.37 23.88
CA ASN A 119 -12.27 -12.73 22.47
C ASN A 119 -11.76 -14.14 22.13
N ASP A 120 -11.48 -14.97 23.15
CA ASP A 120 -10.94 -16.33 23.01
C ASP A 120 -9.65 -16.44 22.16
N ILE A 121 -8.83 -15.41 22.15
CA ILE A 121 -7.53 -15.40 21.49
C ILE A 121 -6.54 -16.16 22.37
N LYS A 122 -5.89 -17.19 21.82
CA LYS A 122 -4.92 -18.00 22.57
C LYS A 122 -3.58 -17.28 22.65
N VAL A 123 -2.86 -17.53 23.75
CA VAL A 123 -1.61 -16.85 24.08
C VAL A 123 -0.50 -17.87 24.29
N MET A 124 0.59 -17.68 23.58
CA MET A 124 1.92 -18.20 23.89
C MET A 124 2.59 -17.17 24.80
N CYS A 125 2.61 -17.48 26.10
CA CYS A 125 3.22 -16.62 27.11
C CYS A 125 4.67 -17.03 27.35
N GLY A 126 5.46 -16.19 28.01
CA GLY A 126 6.83 -16.54 28.41
C GLY A 126 7.61 -15.35 28.92
N LEU A 127 8.79 -15.62 29.45
CA LEU A 127 9.73 -14.56 29.84
C LEU A 127 10.59 -14.16 28.65
N TRP A 128 10.71 -12.83 28.42
CA TRP A 128 11.61 -12.34 27.37
C TRP A 128 13.07 -12.56 27.78
N HIS A 129 13.46 -12.01 28.92
CA HIS A 129 14.74 -12.22 29.57
C HIS A 129 14.51 -12.35 31.09
N SER A 130 15.35 -13.17 31.74
CA SER A 130 15.33 -13.27 33.20
C SER A 130 16.15 -12.18 33.86
N THR A 131 16.95 -11.42 33.08
CA THR A 131 17.90 -10.46 33.58
C THR A 131 17.18 -9.26 34.20
N ILE A 132 17.44 -9.09 35.47
CA ILE A 132 17.51 -7.81 36.14
C ILE A 132 19.02 -7.56 36.22
N GLU A 133 19.51 -6.39 35.86
CA GLU A 133 20.94 -6.05 35.84
C GLU A 133 21.70 -6.66 37.04
N GLY A 134 22.75 -7.44 36.77
CA GLY A 134 23.60 -8.06 37.76
C GLY A 134 23.22 -9.48 38.26
N THR A 135 22.20 -10.16 37.67
CA THR A 135 21.78 -11.51 38.11
C THR A 135 21.98 -12.57 37.01
N GLU A 136 23.05 -12.51 36.23
CA GLU A 136 23.26 -13.31 35.04
C GLU A 136 23.85 -14.72 35.33
N GLY A 137 23.63 -15.63 34.40
CA GLY A 137 24.29 -16.91 34.30
C GLY A 137 23.60 -18.03 35.08
N ASP A 138 24.05 -18.33 36.25
CA ASP A 138 23.60 -19.49 37.02
C ASP A 138 22.11 -19.45 37.43
N PHE A 139 21.50 -18.28 37.41
CA PHE A 139 20.09 -18.12 37.79
C PHE A 139 19.15 -18.92 36.88
N TYR A 140 19.41 -19.00 35.58
CA TYR A 140 18.54 -19.70 34.64
C TYR A 140 18.32 -21.19 34.97
N GLY A 141 19.34 -21.87 35.49
CA GLY A 141 19.23 -23.26 35.91
C GLY A 141 18.90 -23.50 37.39
N SER A 142 18.60 -22.43 38.15
CA SER A 142 18.36 -22.51 39.59
C SER A 142 16.92 -22.95 39.95
N ASP A 143 16.72 -23.38 41.20
CA ASP A 143 15.39 -23.64 41.73
C ASP A 143 14.59 -22.36 41.94
N ASP A 144 15.28 -21.24 42.21
CA ASP A 144 14.65 -19.94 42.36
C ASP A 144 14.05 -19.45 41.04
N PHE A 145 14.70 -19.73 39.90
CA PHE A 145 14.14 -19.39 38.61
C PHE A 145 12.91 -20.25 38.27
N ALA A 146 12.95 -21.53 38.56
CA ALA A 146 11.77 -22.40 38.41
C ALA A 146 10.62 -21.94 39.31
N LYS A 147 10.93 -21.58 40.58
CA LYS A 147 9.95 -21.03 41.53
C LYS A 147 9.34 -19.71 41.01
N LEU A 148 10.16 -18.78 40.54
CA LEU A 148 9.71 -17.50 39.97
C LEU A 148 8.70 -17.71 38.84
N GLN A 149 9.03 -18.60 37.90
CA GLN A 149 8.13 -18.92 36.78
C GLN A 149 6.86 -19.65 37.28
N GLY A 150 7.00 -20.57 38.23
CA GLY A 150 5.86 -21.22 38.85
C GLY A 150 4.90 -20.25 39.56
N ASP A 151 5.44 -19.27 40.30
CA ASP A 151 4.68 -18.21 40.94
C ASP A 151 3.95 -17.33 39.90
N LEU A 152 4.62 -16.97 38.82
CA LEU A 152 4.01 -16.20 37.72
C LEU A 152 2.86 -16.97 37.05
N ILE A 153 3.09 -18.22 36.66
CA ILE A 153 2.07 -19.04 35.99
C ILE A 153 0.89 -19.28 36.94
N GLU A 154 1.15 -19.55 38.21
CA GLU A 154 0.11 -19.71 39.24
C GLU A 154 -0.76 -18.45 39.38
N TYR A 155 -0.14 -17.28 39.46
CA TYR A 155 -0.85 -16.01 39.53
C TYR A 155 -1.70 -15.76 38.27
N LEU A 156 -1.15 -15.95 37.09
CA LEU A 156 -1.86 -15.78 35.82
C LEU A 156 -3.05 -16.76 35.71
N PHE A 157 -2.89 -17.99 36.17
CA PHE A 157 -3.91 -19.03 36.04
C PHE A 157 -4.99 -18.93 37.11
N LYS A 158 -4.58 -18.86 38.37
CA LYS A 158 -5.51 -18.96 39.50
C LYS A 158 -6.09 -17.61 39.93
N THR A 159 -5.27 -16.53 39.89
CA THR A 159 -5.72 -15.19 40.31
C THR A 159 -6.37 -14.43 39.19
N LYS A 160 -5.73 -14.39 37.98
CA LYS A 160 -6.26 -13.67 36.84
C LYS A 160 -7.19 -14.51 35.96
N GLY A 161 -7.18 -15.82 36.08
CA GLY A 161 -8.06 -16.73 35.34
C GLY A 161 -7.75 -16.81 33.84
N TYR A 162 -6.46 -16.72 33.46
CA TYR A 162 -6.01 -16.82 32.05
C TYR A 162 -5.69 -18.26 31.62
N ASN A 163 -5.96 -19.24 32.45
CA ASN A 163 -5.70 -20.66 32.19
C ASN A 163 -6.40 -21.23 30.96
N LYS A 164 -7.45 -20.58 30.46
CA LYS A 164 -8.19 -20.98 29.23
C LYS A 164 -7.53 -20.44 27.95
N ILE A 165 -6.76 -19.36 28.04
CA ILE A 165 -6.17 -18.72 26.89
C ILE A 165 -4.65 -18.95 26.78
N ILE A 166 -3.92 -19.08 27.89
CA ILE A 166 -2.50 -19.43 27.87
C ILE A 166 -2.39 -20.92 27.53
N THR A 167 -1.98 -21.22 26.31
CA THR A 167 -1.85 -22.59 25.79
C THR A 167 -0.41 -23.06 25.70
N CYS A 168 0.54 -22.13 25.68
CA CYS A 168 1.98 -22.41 25.60
C CYS A 168 2.73 -21.43 26.51
N TYR A 169 3.86 -21.88 27.05
CA TYR A 169 4.76 -21.09 27.87
C TYR A 169 6.20 -21.33 27.47
N ALA A 170 6.87 -20.30 26.96
CA ALA A 170 8.30 -20.33 26.64
C ALA A 170 9.10 -19.84 27.84
N PRO A 171 9.96 -20.68 28.44
CA PRO A 171 10.68 -20.35 29.69
C PRO A 171 11.64 -19.17 29.58
N THR A 172 12.19 -18.91 28.39
CA THR A 172 12.98 -17.72 28.08
C THR A 172 13.05 -17.51 26.57
N ASN A 173 13.18 -16.24 26.18
CA ASN A 173 13.37 -15.89 24.77
C ASN A 173 14.83 -16.16 24.34
N GLU A 174 14.99 -16.73 23.16
CA GLU A 174 16.26 -16.89 22.45
C GLU A 174 17.45 -17.31 23.36
N PRO A 175 17.35 -18.46 24.06
CA PRO A 175 18.38 -18.85 25.01
C PRO A 175 19.78 -18.90 24.39
N LEU A 176 19.89 -19.32 23.12
CA LEU A 176 21.17 -19.34 22.41
C LEU A 176 21.75 -17.91 22.23
N GLY A 177 20.90 -16.95 21.88
CA GLY A 177 21.28 -15.51 21.75
C GLY A 177 21.66 -14.89 23.10
N CYS A 178 21.04 -15.35 24.19
CA CYS A 178 21.28 -14.90 25.57
C CYS A 178 22.44 -15.66 26.25
N GLN A 179 23.23 -16.40 25.50
CA GLN A 179 24.37 -17.18 26.00
C GLN A 179 24.00 -18.25 27.05
N VAL A 180 22.75 -18.66 27.08
CA VAL A 180 22.27 -19.78 27.92
C VAL A 180 22.67 -21.09 27.25
N SER A 181 23.49 -21.91 27.92
CA SER A 181 23.87 -23.22 27.36
C SER A 181 22.64 -24.13 27.24
N TYR A 182 22.68 -25.07 26.27
CA TYR A 182 21.61 -26.03 26.11
C TYR A 182 21.37 -26.85 27.40
N GLY A 183 22.43 -27.29 28.09
CA GLY A 183 22.33 -28.00 29.36
C GLY A 183 21.60 -27.22 30.45
N MET A 184 21.86 -25.92 30.53
CA MET A 184 21.17 -25.02 31.47
C MET A 184 19.70 -24.88 31.12
N TRP A 185 19.38 -24.63 29.83
CA TRP A 185 18.00 -24.58 29.35
C TRP A 185 17.24 -25.87 29.58
N SER A 186 17.84 -27.02 29.29
CA SER A 186 17.24 -28.33 29.56
C SER A 186 16.98 -28.57 31.05
N THR A 187 17.91 -28.14 31.92
CA THR A 187 17.72 -28.18 33.38
C THR A 187 16.56 -27.29 33.82
N MET A 188 16.47 -26.08 33.29
CA MET A 188 15.37 -25.14 33.56
C MET A 188 14.02 -25.76 33.20
N CYS A 189 13.88 -26.35 32.00
CA CYS A 189 12.63 -27.00 31.59
C CYS A 189 12.23 -28.13 32.52
N LYS A 190 13.18 -28.99 32.95
CA LYS A 190 12.93 -30.10 33.88
C LYS A 190 12.49 -29.59 35.26
N LYS A 191 13.17 -28.55 35.78
CA LYS A 191 12.81 -27.94 37.08
C LYS A 191 11.44 -27.25 37.03
N LEU A 192 11.18 -26.47 35.94
CA LEU A 192 9.86 -25.85 35.75
C LEU A 192 8.74 -26.89 35.64
N TYR A 193 8.97 -27.99 34.91
CA TYR A 193 8.00 -29.09 34.80
C TYR A 193 7.66 -29.67 36.16
N ALA A 194 8.68 -29.97 36.99
CA ALA A 194 8.49 -30.46 38.34
C ALA A 194 7.78 -29.44 39.23
N GLU A 195 8.16 -28.16 39.15
CA GLU A 195 7.56 -27.08 39.94
C GLU A 195 6.07 -26.92 39.62
N LEU A 196 5.69 -26.93 38.33
CA LEU A 196 4.29 -26.88 37.91
C LEU A 196 3.50 -28.08 38.45
N GLY A 197 4.08 -29.29 38.36
CA GLY A 197 3.49 -30.50 38.87
C GLY A 197 3.28 -30.45 40.39
N ASN A 198 4.24 -29.97 41.17
CA ASN A 198 4.16 -29.82 42.60
C ASN A 198 3.05 -28.82 43.05
N ARG A 199 2.72 -27.85 42.21
CA ARG A 199 1.65 -26.85 42.43
C ARG A 199 0.29 -27.29 41.92
N GLY A 200 0.18 -28.48 41.27
CA GLY A 200 -1.05 -28.90 40.62
C GLY A 200 -1.43 -28.03 39.40
N LEU A 201 -0.43 -27.41 38.75
CA LEU A 201 -0.60 -26.62 37.53
C LEU A 201 -0.38 -27.51 36.30
N PRO A 202 -0.95 -27.16 35.14
CA PRO A 202 -0.72 -27.91 33.92
C PRO A 202 0.77 -27.92 33.55
N THR A 203 1.36 -29.11 33.39
CA THR A 203 2.73 -29.30 32.94
C THR A 203 2.84 -29.33 31.41
N ASN A 204 1.73 -29.56 30.69
CA ASN A 204 1.64 -29.68 29.23
C ASN A 204 1.51 -28.32 28.55
N ILE A 205 2.17 -27.27 29.03
CA ILE A 205 2.24 -25.94 28.44
C ILE A 205 3.65 -25.51 28.09
N ILE A 206 4.69 -26.18 28.64
CA ILE A 206 6.09 -25.80 28.39
C ILE A 206 6.43 -26.01 26.91
N LEU A 207 6.93 -24.97 26.26
CA LEU A 207 7.31 -24.96 24.85
C LEU A 207 8.84 -24.84 24.71
N GLY A 208 9.40 -25.37 23.67
CA GLY A 208 10.83 -25.22 23.45
C GLY A 208 11.25 -25.33 22.01
N ALA A 209 12.33 -24.68 21.54
CA ALA A 209 13.31 -23.99 22.38
C ALA A 209 13.32 -22.46 22.24
N ASP A 210 12.43 -21.88 21.43
CA ASP A 210 12.37 -20.42 21.21
C ASP A 210 13.73 -19.88 20.69
N SER A 211 14.35 -20.61 19.75
CA SER A 211 15.70 -20.36 19.27
C SER A 211 15.90 -20.81 17.81
N TRP A 212 17.09 -21.07 17.36
CA TRP A 212 17.45 -21.47 15.98
C TRP A 212 18.56 -22.52 15.92
N GLY A 213 18.96 -22.92 14.72
CA GLY A 213 20.01 -23.90 14.51
C GLY A 213 19.66 -25.30 15.03
N ASP A 214 20.58 -25.96 15.71
CA ASP A 214 20.36 -27.30 16.27
C ASP A 214 19.30 -27.32 17.36
N TRP A 215 19.00 -26.20 17.97
CA TRP A 215 17.95 -26.07 18.99
C TRP A 215 16.55 -26.31 18.43
N ILE A 216 16.35 -26.32 17.12
CA ILE A 216 15.07 -26.66 16.50
C ILE A 216 14.65 -28.11 16.81
N TRP A 217 15.60 -29.07 16.81
CA TRP A 217 15.29 -30.50 16.96
C TRP A 217 15.87 -31.10 18.20
N LYS A 218 16.92 -30.54 18.80
CA LYS A 218 17.55 -31.06 20.02
C LYS A 218 16.60 -31.18 21.21
N PRO A 219 15.64 -30.28 21.46
CA PRO A 219 14.61 -30.43 22.47
C PRO A 219 13.74 -31.69 22.31
N ALA A 220 13.50 -32.14 21.08
CA ALA A 220 12.78 -33.38 20.83
C ALA A 220 13.62 -34.62 21.23
N GLN A 221 14.92 -34.53 21.15
CA GLN A 221 15.83 -35.58 21.57
C GLN A 221 15.95 -35.69 23.09
N GLU A 222 16.05 -34.57 23.81
CA GLU A 222 16.48 -34.56 25.21
C GLU A 222 15.40 -34.18 26.22
N ASN A 223 14.33 -33.48 25.77
CA ASN A 223 13.32 -32.88 26.64
C ASN A 223 11.86 -33.19 26.25
N LYS A 224 11.62 -34.10 25.31
CA LYS A 224 10.28 -34.37 24.79
C LYS A 224 9.22 -34.62 25.87
N ASP A 225 9.58 -35.25 27.00
CA ASP A 225 8.65 -35.57 28.06
C ASP A 225 8.20 -34.34 28.89
N GLN A 226 8.97 -33.27 28.87
CA GLN A 226 8.67 -32.00 29.52
C GLN A 226 7.94 -31.02 28.63
N LEU A 227 7.98 -31.21 27.30
CA LEU A 227 7.50 -30.24 26.36
C LEU A 227 6.13 -30.61 25.79
N SER A 228 5.27 -29.59 25.63
CA SER A 228 3.95 -29.70 25.00
C SER A 228 4.04 -29.51 23.47
N GLY A 229 5.10 -28.92 22.97
CA GLY A 229 5.36 -28.62 21.57
C GLY A 229 6.77 -28.09 21.36
N TYR A 230 7.08 -27.77 20.12
CA TYR A 230 8.36 -27.24 19.66
C TYR A 230 8.16 -25.91 18.99
N ASP A 231 9.12 -25.00 19.14
CA ASP A 231 9.12 -23.74 18.46
C ASP A 231 10.53 -23.28 18.12
N PHE A 232 10.60 -22.39 17.17
CA PHE A 232 11.85 -21.74 16.77
C PHE A 232 11.56 -20.40 16.07
N HIS A 233 12.57 -19.53 16.00
CA HIS A 233 12.57 -18.29 15.26
C HIS A 233 13.09 -18.50 13.85
N CYS A 234 12.48 -17.86 12.87
CA CYS A 234 12.92 -17.93 11.49
C CYS A 234 12.72 -16.60 10.76
N TYR A 235 13.81 -15.87 10.68
CA TYR A 235 13.95 -14.72 9.81
C TYR A 235 14.66 -15.19 8.54
N LEU A 236 14.17 -14.73 7.37
CA LEU A 236 14.72 -15.18 6.09
C LEU A 236 16.03 -14.48 5.77
N ASN A 237 17.11 -14.94 6.42
CA ASN A 237 18.51 -14.61 6.17
C ASN A 237 18.97 -13.14 6.23
N ASP A 238 20.27 -13.00 6.34
CA ASP A 238 20.99 -11.77 6.63
C ASP A 238 21.25 -10.90 5.40
N THR A 239 20.89 -11.36 4.20
CA THR A 239 21.04 -10.58 2.98
C THR A 239 19.77 -10.50 2.15
N PRO A 240 19.53 -9.39 1.40
CA PRO A 240 18.40 -9.27 0.50
C PRO A 240 18.32 -10.37 -0.56
N ASP A 241 19.47 -10.81 -1.07
CA ASP A 241 19.55 -11.85 -2.08
C ASP A 241 19.13 -13.22 -1.53
N ASP A 242 19.42 -13.51 -0.29
CA ASP A 242 19.01 -14.75 0.37
C ASP A 242 17.49 -14.76 0.61
N THR A 243 16.93 -13.66 1.10
CA THR A 243 15.48 -13.49 1.26
C THR A 243 14.77 -13.67 -0.07
N TYR A 244 15.25 -13.00 -1.10
CA TYR A 244 14.73 -13.12 -2.45
C TYR A 244 14.79 -14.57 -2.93
N ASN A 245 15.96 -15.22 -2.83
CA ASN A 245 16.15 -16.57 -3.28
C ASN A 245 15.25 -17.58 -2.56
N GLN A 246 15.08 -17.47 -1.24
CA GLN A 246 14.23 -18.38 -0.47
C GLN A 246 12.76 -18.25 -0.82
N LEU A 247 12.24 -17.03 -0.92
CA LEU A 247 10.85 -16.77 -1.33
C LEU A 247 10.62 -17.20 -2.77
N TYR A 248 11.39 -16.70 -3.71
CA TYR A 248 11.15 -16.90 -5.14
C TYR A 248 11.52 -18.30 -5.61
N LYS A 249 12.57 -18.92 -5.07
CA LYS A 249 12.90 -20.33 -5.35
C LYS A 249 12.00 -21.31 -4.60
N LYS A 250 11.13 -20.82 -3.72
CA LYS A 250 10.16 -21.65 -2.97
C LYS A 250 10.84 -22.72 -2.12
N THR A 251 11.88 -22.34 -1.38
CA THR A 251 12.66 -23.29 -0.56
C THR A 251 12.19 -23.38 0.89
N ILE A 252 11.35 -22.45 1.36
CA ILE A 252 10.87 -22.38 2.74
C ILE A 252 10.05 -23.63 3.10
N GLU A 253 9.11 -24.04 2.23
CA GLU A 253 8.28 -25.23 2.44
C GLU A 253 9.14 -26.47 2.70
N SER A 254 10.17 -26.71 1.88
CA SER A 254 11.06 -27.86 2.02
C SER A 254 11.97 -27.76 3.25
N THR A 255 12.43 -26.57 3.61
CA THR A 255 13.25 -26.34 4.80
C THR A 255 12.47 -26.64 6.07
N PHE A 256 11.25 -26.13 6.18
CA PHE A 256 10.41 -26.38 7.34
C PHE A 256 9.94 -27.82 7.44
N LYS A 257 9.64 -28.45 6.31
CA LYS A 257 9.35 -29.89 6.28
C LYS A 257 10.52 -30.71 6.83
N LYS A 258 11.75 -30.39 6.44
CA LYS A 258 12.95 -31.04 6.97
C LYS A 258 13.12 -30.81 8.48
N ASN A 259 12.80 -29.62 8.98
CA ASN A 259 12.85 -29.34 10.43
C ASN A 259 11.83 -30.22 11.19
N ILE A 260 10.59 -30.34 10.68
CA ILE A 260 9.59 -31.23 11.26
C ILE A 260 10.07 -32.69 11.22
N GLU A 261 10.62 -33.16 10.10
CA GLU A 261 11.16 -34.51 9.96
C GLU A 261 12.29 -34.76 10.98
N ASN A 262 13.17 -33.80 11.21
CA ASN A 262 14.24 -33.94 12.22
C ASN A 262 13.67 -33.99 13.65
N ILE A 263 12.65 -33.20 13.98
CA ILE A 263 11.95 -33.31 15.27
C ILE A 263 11.31 -34.69 15.40
N ARG A 264 10.61 -35.18 14.38
CA ARG A 264 9.88 -36.46 14.40
C ARG A 264 10.77 -37.69 14.48
N LYS A 265 12.05 -37.58 14.16
CA LYS A 265 13.04 -38.66 14.40
C LYS A 265 13.17 -39.00 15.91
N TYR A 266 13.01 -38.03 16.78
CA TYR A 266 13.19 -38.16 18.23
C TYR A 266 11.87 -38.15 19.00
N ASP A 267 10.87 -37.47 18.50
CA ASP A 267 9.53 -37.42 19.04
C ASP A 267 8.48 -37.63 17.92
N SER A 268 7.99 -38.86 17.78
CA SER A 268 6.99 -39.25 16.79
C SER A 268 5.56 -38.79 17.13
N SER A 269 5.37 -38.22 18.32
CA SER A 269 4.06 -37.70 18.72
C SER A 269 3.64 -36.51 17.85
N ALA A 270 2.31 -36.24 17.77
CA ALA A 270 1.73 -35.17 16.97
C ALA A 270 1.79 -33.78 17.66
N LYS A 271 2.82 -33.55 18.53
CA LYS A 271 2.98 -32.24 19.18
C LYS A 271 3.10 -31.13 18.15
N PRO A 272 2.52 -29.95 18.41
CA PRO A 272 2.63 -28.83 17.51
C PRO A 272 4.08 -28.35 17.33
N VAL A 273 4.38 -27.82 16.15
CA VAL A 273 5.65 -27.16 15.83
C VAL A 273 5.33 -25.75 15.35
N HIS A 274 5.84 -24.76 16.04
CA HIS A 274 5.55 -23.35 15.81
C HIS A 274 6.75 -22.62 15.23
N VAL A 275 6.49 -21.60 14.40
CA VAL A 275 7.46 -20.55 14.14
C VAL A 275 7.00 -19.35 14.97
N SER A 276 7.59 -19.21 16.16
CA SER A 276 7.15 -18.25 17.19
C SER A 276 7.60 -16.83 16.94
N GLU A 277 8.62 -16.64 16.11
CA GLU A 277 8.99 -15.35 15.51
C GLU A 277 9.34 -15.54 14.04
N MET A 278 8.77 -14.68 13.18
CA MET A 278 9.05 -14.72 11.76
C MET A 278 8.92 -13.36 11.08
N ALA A 279 9.80 -13.14 10.10
CA ALA A 279 9.65 -12.07 9.11
C ALA A 279 10.35 -12.46 7.79
N PRO A 280 9.95 -11.88 6.64
CA PRO A 280 10.62 -12.13 5.36
C PRO A 280 12.05 -11.57 5.26
N ILE A 281 12.49 -10.80 6.24
CA ILE A 281 13.84 -10.20 6.29
C ILE A 281 14.60 -10.67 7.50
N GLY A 282 15.94 -10.68 7.41
CA GLY A 282 16.83 -11.00 8.51
C GLY A 282 17.06 -9.84 9.47
N VAL A 283 17.65 -10.14 10.61
CA VAL A 283 17.92 -9.23 11.73
C VAL A 283 18.58 -7.90 11.32
N PRO A 284 19.57 -7.84 10.43
CA PRO A 284 20.18 -6.57 10.03
C PRO A 284 19.21 -5.56 9.42
N TYR A 285 18.11 -6.05 8.84
CA TYR A 285 17.10 -5.19 8.21
C TYR A 285 15.89 -4.92 9.11
N ILE A 286 15.67 -5.75 10.14
CA ILE A 286 14.65 -5.51 11.16
C ILE A 286 15.08 -4.39 12.09
N ASP A 287 16.35 -4.42 12.51
CA ASP A 287 16.88 -3.52 13.52
C ASP A 287 17.45 -2.19 12.97
N TRP A 288 17.68 -2.11 11.66
CA TRP A 288 18.30 -0.93 11.04
C TRP A 288 17.49 -0.48 9.82
N PRO A 289 17.06 0.79 9.74
CA PRO A 289 16.44 1.32 8.53
C PRO A 289 17.51 1.43 7.46
N VAL A 290 17.49 0.54 6.51
CA VAL A 290 18.36 0.63 5.34
C VAL A 290 17.59 1.39 4.28
N SER A 291 17.78 2.69 4.21
CA SER A 291 17.14 3.57 3.21
C SER A 291 17.35 3.10 1.76
N ASN A 292 18.39 2.32 1.51
CA ASN A 292 18.74 1.75 0.21
C ASN A 292 18.43 0.24 0.10
N ALA A 293 17.71 -0.35 1.05
CA ALA A 293 17.34 -1.76 0.95
C ALA A 293 16.38 -1.99 -0.22
N PRO A 294 16.50 -3.13 -0.92
CA PRO A 294 15.54 -3.51 -1.95
C PRO A 294 14.10 -3.50 -1.42
N ALA A 295 13.13 -3.20 -2.29
CA ALA A 295 11.72 -3.06 -1.90
C ALA A 295 11.18 -4.26 -1.10
N HIS A 296 11.56 -5.50 -1.45
CA HIS A 296 11.12 -6.71 -0.72
C HIS A 296 11.71 -6.86 0.70
N CYS A 297 12.68 -6.03 1.07
CA CYS A 297 13.24 -5.95 2.42
C CYS A 297 12.73 -4.72 3.21
N ARG A 298 11.98 -3.84 2.59
CA ARG A 298 11.42 -2.65 3.23
C ARG A 298 10.00 -2.93 3.71
N ILE A 299 9.79 -2.87 4.99
CA ILE A 299 8.51 -3.22 5.66
C ILE A 299 7.31 -2.36 5.24
N ASP A 300 7.56 -1.17 4.71
CA ASP A 300 6.57 -0.21 4.24
C ASP A 300 6.14 -0.44 2.78
N THR A 301 6.67 -1.47 2.12
CA THR A 301 6.43 -1.69 0.70
C THR A 301 5.42 -2.79 0.42
N TYR A 302 4.85 -2.70 -0.77
CA TYR A 302 4.00 -3.71 -1.36
C TYR A 302 4.71 -5.07 -1.51
N GLU A 303 5.96 -5.06 -1.95
CA GLU A 303 6.78 -6.26 -2.19
C GLU A 303 7.02 -7.05 -0.92
N TYR A 304 7.25 -6.36 0.19
CA TYR A 304 7.38 -6.98 1.50
C TYR A 304 6.07 -7.65 1.92
N ALA A 305 4.94 -6.96 1.73
CA ALA A 305 3.61 -7.48 2.05
C ALA A 305 3.28 -8.74 1.26
N LEU A 306 3.56 -8.75 -0.05
CA LEU A 306 3.38 -9.93 -0.89
C LEU A 306 4.35 -11.06 -0.51
N GLY A 307 5.57 -10.71 -0.11
CA GLY A 307 6.55 -11.64 0.44
C GLY A 307 6.07 -12.31 1.73
N PHE A 308 5.37 -11.57 2.58
CA PHE A 308 4.79 -12.12 3.80
C PHE A 308 3.67 -13.15 3.51
N TRP A 309 2.82 -12.88 2.52
CA TRP A 309 1.85 -13.89 2.07
C TRP A 309 2.52 -15.15 1.55
N ASP A 310 3.50 -15.00 0.67
CA ASP A 310 4.28 -16.12 0.13
C ASP A 310 4.92 -16.95 1.25
N TYR A 311 5.53 -16.29 2.24
CA TYR A 311 6.11 -16.93 3.41
C TYR A 311 5.06 -17.74 4.20
N GLY A 312 3.93 -17.09 4.54
CA GLY A 312 2.84 -17.74 5.28
C GLY A 312 2.27 -18.97 4.55
N ILE A 313 2.10 -18.88 3.21
CA ILE A 313 1.65 -20.01 2.39
C ILE A 313 2.63 -21.18 2.49
N GLN A 314 3.92 -20.94 2.26
CA GLN A 314 4.94 -21.97 2.30
C GLN A 314 5.08 -22.61 3.70
N LEU A 315 4.97 -21.78 4.76
CA LEU A 315 4.95 -22.24 6.14
C LEU A 315 3.80 -23.22 6.40
N ALA A 316 2.58 -22.83 6.09
CA ALA A 316 1.41 -23.67 6.34
C ALA A 316 1.45 -24.97 5.51
N ARG A 317 1.89 -24.89 4.24
CA ARG A 317 2.06 -26.06 3.35
C ARG A 317 3.10 -27.05 3.85
N SER A 318 4.09 -26.61 4.61
CA SER A 318 5.14 -27.49 5.18
C SER A 318 4.64 -28.38 6.31
N GLY A 319 3.48 -28.07 6.91
CA GLY A 319 2.93 -28.76 8.07
C GLY A 319 3.31 -28.13 9.42
N MET A 320 3.81 -26.91 9.46
CA MET A 320 3.93 -26.14 10.71
C MET A 320 2.54 -25.88 11.33
N SER A 321 2.51 -25.77 12.65
CA SER A 321 1.25 -25.57 13.40
C SER A 321 0.83 -24.11 13.49
N SER A 322 1.76 -23.18 13.41
CA SER A 322 1.48 -21.73 13.38
C SER A 322 2.69 -20.95 12.85
N GLY A 323 2.43 -19.69 12.46
CA GLY A 323 3.43 -18.67 12.19
C GLY A 323 3.07 -17.36 12.86
N LEU A 324 3.95 -16.83 13.72
CA LEU A 324 3.72 -15.62 14.49
C LEU A 324 4.66 -14.50 14.01
N ALA A 325 4.10 -13.53 13.33
CA ALA A 325 4.85 -12.42 12.74
C ALA A 325 5.52 -11.54 13.79
N TRP A 326 6.72 -11.05 13.52
CA TRP A 326 7.40 -10.04 14.30
C TRP A 326 7.16 -8.67 13.68
N GLY A 327 6.32 -7.78 14.22
CA GLY A 327 5.42 -7.88 15.39
C GLY A 327 4.14 -7.11 15.10
N LEU A 328 3.21 -7.03 16.09
CA LEU A 328 1.94 -6.32 15.88
C LEU A 328 2.18 -4.83 15.59
N ASP A 329 2.92 -4.15 16.45
CA ASP A 329 3.21 -2.73 16.36
C ASP A 329 4.72 -2.45 16.43
N GLY A 330 5.11 -1.42 15.74
CA GLY A 330 6.46 -0.89 15.79
C GLY A 330 6.59 0.19 16.85
N PHE A 331 7.78 0.31 17.41
CA PHE A 331 8.06 1.22 18.51
C PHE A 331 9.25 2.13 18.29
N GLU A 332 9.99 1.96 17.22
CA GLU A 332 11.13 2.83 16.90
C GLU A 332 10.96 3.46 15.53
N GLN A 333 11.28 4.73 15.41
CA GLN A 333 11.27 5.46 14.13
C GLN A 333 12.15 4.80 13.07
N ASN A 334 13.09 4.00 13.52
CA ASN A 334 14.18 3.48 12.71
C ASN A 334 14.18 1.95 12.59
N LYS A 335 13.21 1.22 13.17
CA LYS A 335 13.17 -0.24 13.06
C LYS A 335 12.11 -0.73 12.08
N ASN A 336 12.49 -1.67 11.27
CA ASN A 336 11.61 -2.38 10.36
C ASN A 336 10.81 -3.46 11.10
N ALA A 337 9.99 -3.05 12.09
CA ALA A 337 9.11 -3.93 12.85
C ALA A 337 7.72 -3.32 12.96
N GLY A 338 6.71 -4.20 13.11
CA GLY A 338 5.32 -3.81 13.35
C GLY A 338 4.48 -3.58 12.09
N MET A 339 3.19 -3.89 12.20
CA MET A 339 2.18 -3.63 11.17
C MET A 339 1.84 -2.14 11.06
N TRP A 340 2.18 -1.38 12.08
CA TRP A 340 2.14 0.08 12.14
C TRP A 340 3.18 0.57 13.16
N ASN A 341 3.40 1.87 13.22
CA ASN A 341 4.31 2.49 14.18
C ASN A 341 3.51 3.29 15.20
N ASN A 342 3.64 2.96 16.48
CA ASN A 342 2.97 3.66 17.58
C ASN A 342 3.66 4.97 17.95
N ALA A 343 4.97 5.05 17.75
CA ALA A 343 5.76 6.20 18.10
C ALA A 343 6.20 6.89 16.84
N GLY A 344 5.90 8.12 16.66
CA GLY A 344 6.58 8.68 15.56
C GLY A 344 6.11 9.99 15.04
N THR A 345 7.07 10.77 14.69
CA THR A 345 6.96 12.02 13.95
C THR A 345 6.52 11.78 12.49
N TYR A 346 6.56 10.55 11.98
CA TYR A 346 6.20 10.25 10.59
C TYR A 346 5.26 9.06 10.53
N GLY A 347 4.03 9.30 10.09
CA GLY A 347 3.03 8.29 9.82
C GLY A 347 2.63 7.46 11.04
N GLY A 348 2.64 8.06 12.22
CA GLY A 348 2.19 7.40 13.42
C GLY A 348 0.84 6.74 13.21
N MET A 349 0.71 5.49 13.62
CA MET A 349 -0.50 4.67 13.50
C MET A 349 -0.95 4.31 12.08
N THR A 350 -0.25 4.71 11.01
CA THR A 350 -0.55 4.28 9.63
C THR A 350 -0.32 2.78 9.47
N LEU A 351 -1.32 2.08 8.94
CA LEU A 351 -1.22 0.66 8.64
C LEU A 351 -0.32 0.44 7.42
N ARG A 352 0.67 -0.41 7.57
CA ARG A 352 1.59 -0.76 6.48
C ARG A 352 0.94 -1.77 5.52
N PRO A 353 1.36 -1.89 4.26
CA PRO A 353 0.78 -2.84 3.30
C PRO A 353 0.72 -4.28 3.83
N TRP A 354 1.72 -4.75 4.59
CA TRP A 354 1.74 -6.11 5.12
C TRP A 354 0.75 -6.35 6.28
N TYR A 355 0.20 -5.30 6.92
CA TYR A 355 -0.93 -5.43 7.82
C TYR A 355 -2.10 -6.10 7.10
N TYR A 356 -2.43 -5.63 5.90
CA TYR A 356 -3.60 -6.13 5.16
C TYR A 356 -3.45 -7.59 4.75
N THR A 357 -2.27 -7.96 4.26
CA THR A 357 -2.03 -9.36 3.90
C THR A 357 -2.05 -10.27 5.11
N TRP A 358 -1.43 -9.84 6.21
CA TRP A 358 -1.37 -10.66 7.43
C TRP A 358 -2.69 -10.67 8.20
N GLN A 359 -3.43 -9.57 8.22
CA GLN A 359 -4.79 -9.50 8.75
C GLN A 359 -5.70 -10.54 8.09
N LEU A 360 -5.68 -10.63 6.76
CA LEU A 360 -6.44 -11.63 6.01
C LEU A 360 -6.01 -13.06 6.36
N MET A 361 -4.70 -13.32 6.50
CA MET A 361 -4.20 -14.64 6.89
C MET A 361 -4.62 -15.02 8.31
N CYS A 362 -4.46 -14.13 9.28
CA CYS A 362 -4.86 -14.39 10.67
C CYS A 362 -6.36 -14.65 10.79
N ARG A 363 -7.18 -13.82 10.13
CA ARG A 363 -8.64 -13.85 10.24
C ARG A 363 -9.25 -15.05 9.54
N TYR A 364 -8.76 -15.38 8.34
CA TYR A 364 -9.40 -16.37 7.47
C TYR A 364 -8.72 -17.74 7.42
N PHE A 365 -7.62 -17.91 8.18
CA PHE A 365 -7.01 -19.23 8.46
C PHE A 365 -6.99 -19.48 9.99
N PRO A 366 -8.17 -19.53 10.63
CA PRO A 366 -8.26 -19.64 12.08
C PRO A 366 -7.68 -20.95 12.61
N GLY A 367 -7.34 -20.97 13.89
CA GLY A 367 -6.90 -22.19 14.58
C GLY A 367 -7.95 -23.30 14.46
N ASN A 368 -7.49 -24.54 14.47
CA ASN A 368 -8.28 -25.76 14.24
C ASN A 368 -8.86 -25.96 12.82
N ALA A 369 -8.61 -25.04 11.88
CA ALA A 369 -8.88 -25.29 10.47
C ALA A 369 -8.08 -26.50 9.96
N LYS A 370 -8.63 -27.24 8.99
CA LYS A 370 -7.88 -28.28 8.27
C LYS A 370 -7.15 -27.63 7.11
N ILE A 371 -5.84 -27.58 7.19
CA ILE A 371 -5.01 -27.03 6.11
C ILE A 371 -5.06 -27.97 4.91
N LEU A 372 -5.39 -27.44 3.75
CA LEU A 372 -5.46 -28.12 2.47
C LEU A 372 -4.22 -27.74 1.66
N LYS A 373 -3.32 -28.68 1.49
CA LYS A 373 -2.24 -28.53 0.54
C LYS A 373 -2.83 -28.66 -0.86
N MET A 374 -2.88 -27.57 -1.58
CA MET A 374 -3.43 -27.50 -2.93
C MET A 374 -2.38 -27.92 -3.96
N THR A 375 -2.81 -28.52 -5.07
CA THR A 375 -1.89 -28.80 -6.18
C THR A 375 -1.38 -27.51 -6.79
N GLU A 376 -0.08 -27.50 -7.15
CA GLU A 376 0.60 -26.41 -7.83
C GLU A 376 1.29 -26.93 -9.08
N PRO A 377 1.52 -26.10 -10.12
CA PRO A 377 2.19 -26.56 -11.34
C PRO A 377 3.59 -27.10 -11.03
N SER A 378 3.87 -28.35 -11.41
CA SER A 378 5.14 -29.01 -11.07
C SER A 378 6.37 -28.40 -11.75
N ASN A 379 6.17 -27.82 -12.93
CA ASN A 379 7.22 -27.18 -13.74
C ASN A 379 7.33 -25.67 -13.54
N ARG A 380 6.53 -25.08 -12.64
CA ARG A 380 6.49 -23.65 -12.40
C ARG A 380 6.49 -23.33 -10.90
N LYS A 381 7.31 -22.40 -10.52
CA LYS A 381 7.43 -21.94 -9.12
C LYS A 381 6.80 -20.57 -8.88
N ASP A 382 6.10 -20.02 -9.85
CA ASP A 382 5.47 -18.70 -9.78
C ASP A 382 4.15 -18.69 -9.01
N LEU A 383 3.43 -19.81 -8.96
CA LEU A 383 2.20 -19.94 -8.19
C LEU A 383 2.42 -20.59 -6.83
N ARG A 384 1.81 -20.03 -5.79
CA ARG A 384 1.67 -20.57 -4.44
C ARG A 384 0.19 -20.64 -4.13
N ILE A 385 -0.30 -21.79 -3.72
CA ILE A 385 -1.72 -21.99 -3.45
C ILE A 385 -1.87 -22.73 -2.12
N LEU A 386 -2.61 -22.13 -1.20
CA LEU A 386 -2.97 -22.72 0.07
C LEU A 386 -4.49 -22.72 0.23
N GLY A 387 -5.05 -23.78 0.78
CA GLY A 387 -6.45 -23.84 1.16
C GLY A 387 -6.60 -24.17 2.65
N ALA A 388 -7.78 -23.88 3.17
CA ALA A 388 -8.22 -24.32 4.49
C ALA A 388 -9.70 -24.68 4.44
N ARG A 389 -10.08 -25.76 5.12
CA ARG A 389 -11.45 -26.06 5.51
C ARG A 389 -11.61 -25.71 6.98
N ILE A 390 -12.49 -24.77 7.25
CA ILE A 390 -12.70 -24.20 8.58
C ILE A 390 -13.93 -24.92 9.10
N ASN A 391 -14.75 -25.20 9.26
CA ASN A 391 -15.90 -26.04 9.64
C ASN A 391 -16.12 -27.13 8.57
N ASN A 392 -17.26 -27.80 8.62
CA ASN A 392 -17.58 -28.79 7.62
C ASN A 392 -17.86 -28.19 6.23
N ASP A 393 -18.14 -26.88 6.16
CA ASP A 393 -18.69 -26.24 4.97
C ASP A 393 -18.05 -24.90 4.58
N ASP A 394 -17.16 -24.33 5.40
CA ASP A 394 -16.46 -23.10 5.14
C ASP A 394 -15.05 -23.33 4.61
N TYR A 395 -14.65 -22.51 3.66
CA TYR A 395 -13.37 -22.63 2.98
C TYR A 395 -12.70 -21.27 2.81
N THR A 396 -11.39 -21.28 2.89
CA THR A 396 -10.54 -20.17 2.49
C THR A 396 -9.43 -20.67 1.58
N PHE A 397 -9.10 -19.88 0.55
CA PHE A 397 -7.95 -20.13 -0.31
C PHE A 397 -7.16 -18.84 -0.45
N VAL A 398 -5.85 -18.95 -0.53
CA VAL A 398 -4.96 -17.86 -0.87
C VAL A 398 -4.03 -18.29 -1.99
N ILE A 399 -3.86 -17.41 -2.97
CA ILE A 399 -3.04 -17.64 -4.16
C ILE A 399 -2.13 -16.43 -4.33
N VAL A 400 -0.85 -16.69 -4.59
CA VAL A 400 0.15 -15.67 -4.90
C VAL A 400 0.85 -16.04 -6.19
N ASN A 401 0.96 -15.08 -7.11
CA ASN A 401 1.68 -15.20 -8.38
C ASN A 401 2.93 -14.33 -8.33
N ARG A 402 4.11 -14.96 -8.36
CA ARG A 402 5.41 -14.30 -8.21
C ARG A 402 6.18 -14.25 -9.53
N ARG A 403 6.97 -13.20 -9.72
CA ARG A 403 7.90 -13.12 -10.85
C ARG A 403 9.18 -13.88 -10.55
N ILE A 404 9.30 -15.11 -11.04
CA ILE A 404 10.51 -15.95 -10.85
C ILE A 404 11.49 -15.84 -12.02
N ASP A 405 11.00 -15.49 -13.20
CA ASP A 405 11.78 -15.31 -14.44
C ASP A 405 11.04 -14.39 -15.44
N GLN A 406 11.62 -14.21 -16.60
CA GLN A 406 11.04 -13.41 -17.68
C GLN A 406 9.80 -14.06 -18.33
N GLN A 407 9.54 -15.34 -18.09
CA GLN A 407 8.37 -16.04 -18.63
C GLN A 407 7.18 -15.98 -17.68
N SER A 408 7.39 -15.48 -16.47
CA SER A 408 6.31 -15.29 -15.49
C SER A 408 5.31 -14.25 -16.02
N LYS A 409 4.02 -14.58 -15.92
CA LYS A 409 2.90 -13.78 -16.45
C LYS A 409 1.66 -13.93 -15.58
N THR A 410 0.62 -13.18 -15.88
CA THR A 410 -0.73 -13.38 -15.34
C THR A 410 -1.15 -14.84 -15.51
N GLN A 411 -1.75 -15.42 -14.48
CA GLN A 411 -2.19 -16.81 -14.43
C GLN A 411 -3.70 -16.90 -14.23
N ASN A 412 -4.34 -17.77 -15.02
CA ASN A 412 -5.71 -18.17 -14.76
C ASN A 412 -5.69 -19.45 -13.92
N VAL A 413 -6.34 -19.40 -12.77
CA VAL A 413 -6.41 -20.51 -11.81
C VAL A 413 -7.86 -20.85 -11.53
N THR A 414 -8.22 -22.12 -11.62
CA THR A 414 -9.53 -22.64 -11.19
C THR A 414 -9.34 -23.50 -9.96
N ILE A 415 -9.88 -23.09 -8.82
CA ILE A 415 -9.92 -23.92 -7.62
C ILE A 415 -11.12 -24.85 -7.68
N ARG A 416 -10.87 -26.17 -7.55
CA ARG A 416 -11.92 -27.20 -7.47
C ARG A 416 -11.76 -28.02 -6.21
N ILE A 417 -12.86 -28.16 -5.47
CA ILE A 417 -12.96 -29.06 -4.32
C ILE A 417 -14.32 -29.74 -4.34
N ASN A 418 -14.41 -30.85 -3.63
CA ASN A 418 -15.65 -31.58 -3.48
C ASN A 418 -16.62 -30.85 -2.54
N SER A 419 -17.35 -29.87 -3.08
CA SER A 419 -18.36 -29.09 -2.39
C SER A 419 -19.41 -28.57 -3.39
N GLY A 420 -20.62 -28.27 -2.89
CA GLY A 420 -21.72 -27.70 -3.65
C GLY A 420 -21.59 -26.19 -3.95
N ALA A 421 -22.74 -25.52 -4.02
CA ALA A 421 -22.79 -24.07 -4.22
C ALA A 421 -22.15 -23.29 -3.05
N LYS A 422 -21.45 -22.21 -3.38
CA LYS A 422 -20.77 -21.34 -2.43
C LYS A 422 -20.78 -19.90 -2.89
N THR A 423 -20.89 -19.00 -1.91
CA THR A 423 -20.63 -17.58 -2.07
C THR A 423 -19.25 -17.26 -1.50
N PHE A 424 -18.37 -16.66 -2.29
CA PHE A 424 -17.05 -16.28 -1.88
C PHE A 424 -16.90 -14.77 -1.84
N TYR A 425 -16.21 -14.28 -0.81
CA TYR A 425 -15.66 -12.93 -0.71
C TYR A 425 -14.24 -12.97 -1.24
N VAL A 426 -13.95 -12.15 -2.24
CA VAL A 426 -12.70 -12.14 -3.01
C VAL A 426 -11.92 -10.87 -2.69
N TYR A 427 -10.76 -11.01 -2.06
CA TYR A 427 -9.84 -9.93 -1.73
C TYR A 427 -8.67 -9.95 -2.70
N ASN A 428 -8.60 -8.96 -3.58
CA ASN A 428 -7.47 -8.82 -4.48
C ASN A 428 -6.40 -7.95 -3.83
N PHE A 429 -5.17 -8.44 -3.79
CA PHE A 429 -4.02 -7.68 -3.32
C PHE A 429 -3.05 -7.45 -4.47
N ASN A 430 -2.98 -6.23 -4.92
CA ASN A 430 -2.11 -5.76 -5.99
C ASN A 430 -1.65 -4.34 -5.68
N ARG A 431 -0.77 -3.76 -6.50
CA ARG A 431 -0.21 -2.43 -6.24
C ARG A 431 -1.25 -1.31 -6.09
N ASN A 432 -2.41 -1.48 -6.71
CA ASN A 432 -3.51 -0.51 -6.65
C ASN A 432 -4.53 -0.82 -5.53
N GLN A 433 -4.41 -1.97 -4.89
CA GLN A 433 -5.31 -2.47 -3.84
C GLN A 433 -4.50 -3.13 -2.72
N CYS A 434 -3.50 -2.43 -2.21
CA CYS A 434 -2.65 -2.90 -1.11
C CYS A 434 -2.98 -2.28 0.26
N GLY A 435 -4.12 -1.61 0.34
CA GLY A 435 -4.60 -0.88 1.51
C GLY A 435 -4.24 0.60 1.47
N ASN A 436 -4.96 1.39 2.23
CA ASN A 436 -4.83 2.85 2.26
C ASN A 436 -4.21 3.39 3.56
N GLY A 437 -3.67 2.50 4.39
CA GLY A 437 -3.06 2.89 5.65
C GLY A 437 -4.04 3.19 6.80
N MET A 438 -5.34 3.28 6.53
CA MET A 438 -6.37 3.70 7.48
C MET A 438 -7.46 2.65 7.68
N ASP A 439 -7.97 2.08 6.59
CA ASP A 439 -9.02 1.05 6.67
C ASP A 439 -8.51 -0.22 7.32
N LEU A 440 -9.34 -0.89 8.08
CA LEU A 440 -8.98 -2.12 8.77
C LEU A 440 -8.92 -3.35 7.85
N SER A 441 -9.33 -3.23 6.58
CA SER A 441 -9.25 -4.27 5.57
C SER A 441 -9.23 -3.65 4.17
N ILE A 442 -8.71 -4.40 3.19
CA ILE A 442 -8.86 -4.04 1.78
C ILE A 442 -10.29 -4.37 1.30
N PRO A 443 -10.76 -3.71 0.22
CA PRO A 443 -12.08 -3.98 -0.35
C PRO A 443 -12.17 -5.41 -0.91
N TYR A 444 -13.38 -5.92 -0.98
CA TYR A 444 -13.69 -7.24 -1.54
C TYR A 444 -14.77 -7.16 -2.61
N THR A 445 -14.83 -8.19 -3.44
CA THR A 445 -15.95 -8.47 -4.36
C THR A 445 -16.62 -9.77 -3.97
N VAL A 446 -17.86 -9.99 -4.42
CA VAL A 446 -18.61 -11.22 -4.17
C VAL A 446 -18.62 -12.06 -5.43
N LYS A 447 -18.35 -13.36 -5.30
CA LYS A 447 -18.43 -14.33 -6.38
C LYS A 447 -19.23 -15.55 -5.96
N GLU A 448 -20.27 -15.86 -6.71
CA GLU A 448 -21.09 -17.04 -6.48
C GLU A 448 -20.64 -18.18 -7.40
N VAL A 449 -20.58 -19.39 -6.86
CA VAL A 449 -20.23 -20.63 -7.58
C VAL A 449 -21.33 -21.64 -7.30
N ASN A 450 -22.03 -22.10 -8.35
CA ASN A 450 -23.16 -23.02 -8.20
C ASN A 450 -22.71 -24.43 -7.83
N ASN A 451 -21.57 -24.87 -8.33
CA ASN A 451 -21.00 -26.17 -7.99
C ASN A 451 -19.46 -26.10 -7.99
N LEU A 452 -18.87 -26.11 -6.79
CA LEU A 452 -17.42 -25.92 -6.63
C LEU A 452 -16.61 -27.12 -7.14
N GLN A 453 -17.22 -28.30 -7.23
CA GLN A 453 -16.59 -29.50 -7.79
C GLN A 453 -16.56 -29.50 -9.32
N GLN A 454 -17.67 -29.10 -9.94
CA GLN A 454 -17.83 -29.13 -11.40
C GLN A 454 -17.30 -27.84 -12.05
N ASP A 455 -17.81 -26.71 -11.58
CA ASP A 455 -17.50 -25.42 -12.18
C ASP A 455 -16.15 -24.90 -11.67
N GLY A 456 -15.92 -25.07 -10.35
CA GLY A 456 -14.78 -24.44 -9.67
C GLY A 456 -14.95 -22.93 -9.52
N ILE A 457 -14.01 -22.30 -8.86
CA ILE A 457 -13.90 -20.84 -8.84
C ILE A 457 -12.73 -20.39 -9.72
N GLU A 458 -13.07 -19.68 -10.79
CA GLU A 458 -12.09 -19.16 -11.74
C GLU A 458 -11.59 -17.80 -11.28
N LEU A 459 -10.27 -17.63 -11.28
CA LEU A 459 -9.55 -16.46 -10.81
C LEU A 459 -8.45 -16.11 -11.80
N GLU A 460 -8.34 -14.84 -12.12
CA GLU A 460 -7.20 -14.29 -12.83
C GLU A 460 -6.25 -13.64 -11.80
N ILE A 461 -5.02 -14.11 -11.75
CA ILE A 461 -4.00 -13.64 -10.79
C ILE A 461 -2.94 -12.90 -11.59
N SER A 462 -2.94 -11.60 -11.50
CA SER A 462 -1.93 -10.74 -12.14
C SER A 462 -0.53 -11.10 -11.66
N LEU A 463 0.48 -10.78 -12.46
CA LEU A 463 1.87 -10.98 -12.06
C LEU A 463 2.22 -10.09 -10.86
N GLU A 464 3.01 -10.65 -9.91
CA GLU A 464 3.35 -9.99 -8.65
C GLU A 464 2.10 -9.48 -7.91
N SER A 465 1.11 -10.37 -7.75
CA SER A 465 -0.09 -10.10 -6.98
C SER A 465 -0.58 -11.35 -6.25
N GLY A 466 -1.59 -11.19 -5.42
CA GLY A 466 -2.24 -12.29 -4.74
C GLY A 466 -3.73 -12.06 -4.60
N VAL A 467 -4.44 -13.14 -4.32
CA VAL A 467 -5.86 -13.13 -4.02
C VAL A 467 -6.15 -14.04 -2.84
N LEU A 468 -6.98 -13.57 -1.91
CA LEU A 468 -7.60 -14.42 -0.90
C LEU A 468 -9.09 -14.51 -1.18
N ILE A 469 -9.63 -15.70 -1.19
CA ILE A 469 -11.06 -15.96 -1.32
C ILE A 469 -11.55 -16.77 -0.13
N THR A 470 -12.69 -16.42 0.42
CA THR A 470 -13.23 -17.07 1.60
C THR A 470 -14.75 -17.11 1.59
N THR A 471 -15.36 -18.16 2.16
CA THR A 471 -16.79 -18.20 2.43
C THR A 471 -17.16 -17.55 3.77
N LEU A 472 -16.15 -17.24 4.61
CA LEU A 472 -16.40 -16.53 5.86
C LEU A 472 -16.78 -15.07 5.59
N PRO A 473 -17.69 -14.51 6.40
CA PRO A 473 -18.13 -13.14 6.18
C PRO A 473 -16.96 -12.15 6.27
N PRO A 474 -17.00 -11.07 5.50
CA PRO A 474 -16.00 -10.02 5.57
C PRO A 474 -15.97 -9.35 6.94
N LEU A 475 -14.91 -8.60 7.20
CA LEU A 475 -14.89 -7.69 8.33
C LEU A 475 -15.99 -6.66 8.11
N GLU A 476 -17.06 -6.74 8.87
CA GLU A 476 -18.03 -5.65 8.92
C GLU A 476 -17.34 -4.45 9.60
N ASN A 477 -17.39 -3.30 8.95
CA ASN A 477 -17.01 -2.05 9.59
C ASN A 477 -17.74 -2.00 10.93
N SER A 478 -17.00 -2.04 12.00
CA SER A 478 -17.39 -2.23 13.41
C SER A 478 -18.90 -2.14 13.59
N GLY A 479 -19.60 -3.24 13.95
CA GLY A 479 -21.07 -3.33 13.99
C GLY A 479 -21.77 -2.34 14.91
N LYS A 480 -21.20 -1.15 15.10
CA LYS A 480 -21.76 -0.02 15.80
C LYS A 480 -22.86 0.60 14.94
N ASN A 481 -24.04 0.71 15.50
CA ASN A 481 -25.10 1.51 14.88
C ASN A 481 -24.59 2.94 14.67
N PRO A 482 -24.86 3.55 13.49
CA PRO A 482 -24.49 4.93 13.28
C PRO A 482 -25.15 5.85 14.31
N VAL A 483 -24.36 6.77 14.87
CA VAL A 483 -24.83 7.84 15.75
C VAL A 483 -24.90 9.16 14.98
N SER A 484 -25.70 10.09 15.44
CA SER A 484 -25.92 11.38 14.78
C SER A 484 -25.21 12.54 15.45
N ASP A 485 -24.38 12.27 16.44
CA ASP A 485 -23.68 13.29 17.20
C ASP A 485 -22.18 13.13 17.07
N LEU A 486 -21.50 14.19 16.63
CA LEU A 486 -20.05 14.28 16.55
C LEU A 486 -19.60 15.41 17.46
N SER A 487 -18.69 15.10 18.37
CA SER A 487 -18.02 16.09 19.21
C SER A 487 -16.62 15.60 19.53
N ILE A 488 -15.62 16.22 18.95
CA ILE A 488 -14.18 15.93 19.17
C ILE A 488 -13.52 17.22 19.63
N ASP A 489 -13.09 17.26 20.89
CA ASP A 489 -12.46 18.43 21.52
C ASP A 489 -11.00 18.21 21.94
N PHE A 490 -10.46 17.03 21.67
CA PHE A 490 -9.08 16.63 21.99
C PHE A 490 -8.70 16.76 23.49
N GLU A 491 -9.65 16.99 24.39
CA GLU A 491 -9.41 17.02 25.83
C GLU A 491 -9.30 15.58 26.39
N ASP A 492 -10.09 15.19 27.35
CA ASP A 492 -9.94 13.89 28.01
C ASP A 492 -10.72 12.75 27.36
N ASN A 493 -11.73 13.06 26.55
CA ASN A 493 -12.57 12.04 25.92
C ASN A 493 -12.00 11.67 24.52
N VAL A 494 -11.38 10.51 24.45
CA VAL A 494 -10.78 10.00 23.22
C VAL A 494 -11.81 9.18 22.44
N ASN A 495 -12.54 9.82 21.53
CA ASN A 495 -13.52 9.19 20.65
C ASN A 495 -13.08 9.21 19.17
N TYR A 496 -11.77 9.27 18.94
CA TYR A 496 -11.14 9.35 17.62
C TYR A 496 -9.81 8.58 17.57
N THR A 497 -9.37 8.27 16.35
CA THR A 497 -8.01 7.81 16.04
C THR A 497 -7.32 8.83 15.14
N LEU A 498 -6.02 9.08 15.37
CA LEU A 498 -5.20 9.97 14.57
C LEU A 498 -4.26 9.14 13.68
N VAL A 499 -4.29 9.38 12.37
CA VAL A 499 -3.48 8.66 11.38
C VAL A 499 -2.77 9.65 10.46
N GLY A 500 -1.44 9.61 10.42
CA GLY A 500 -0.62 10.39 9.50
C GLY A 500 -0.14 9.52 8.32
N GLN A 501 0.08 10.11 7.16
CA GLN A 501 0.64 9.42 6.01
C GLN A 501 2.16 9.45 6.05
N SER A 502 2.79 8.37 6.52
CA SER A 502 4.25 8.29 6.69
C SER A 502 5.04 8.46 5.39
N ASN A 503 4.52 7.93 4.30
CA ASN A 503 5.18 7.97 2.99
C ASN A 503 5.26 9.38 2.38
N TYR A 504 4.50 10.32 2.96
CA TYR A 504 4.37 11.69 2.47
C TYR A 504 4.83 12.73 3.52
N GLY A 505 5.53 12.31 4.55
CA GLY A 505 5.99 13.19 5.61
C GLY A 505 4.88 13.85 6.43
N ALA A 506 3.67 13.28 6.39
CA ALA A 506 2.55 13.75 7.18
C ALA A 506 2.51 13.04 8.54
N SER A 507 2.32 13.79 9.61
CA SER A 507 2.11 13.27 10.96
C SER A 507 0.99 14.02 11.66
N VAL A 508 0.41 13.41 12.68
CA VAL A 508 -0.67 14.01 13.45
C VAL A 508 -0.58 13.57 14.91
N MET A 509 -0.78 14.52 15.81
CA MET A 509 -0.70 14.25 17.23
C MET A 509 -1.59 15.20 18.05
N ARG A 510 -1.95 14.78 19.25
CA ARG A 510 -2.54 15.64 20.26
C ARG A 510 -1.42 16.42 20.96
N ILE A 511 -1.57 17.72 21.01
CA ILE A 511 -0.57 18.63 21.63
C ILE A 511 -1.23 19.61 22.59
N THR A 512 -0.44 20.20 23.48
CA THR A 512 -0.88 21.37 24.26
C THR A 512 -1.24 22.51 23.30
N ASN A 513 -2.35 23.20 23.56
CA ASN A 513 -2.82 24.29 22.72
C ASN A 513 -1.73 25.36 22.55
N PRO A 514 -1.23 25.61 21.33
CA PRO A 514 -0.13 26.54 21.09
C PRO A 514 -0.53 28.00 21.36
N ARG A 515 -1.84 28.28 21.47
CA ARG A 515 -2.37 29.62 21.69
C ARG A 515 -3.73 29.59 22.40
N LYS A 516 -3.72 29.26 23.68
CA LYS A 516 -4.93 29.19 24.51
C LYS A 516 -5.53 30.59 24.72
N ARG A 517 -6.45 31.00 23.85
CA ARG A 517 -7.24 32.26 23.99
C ARG A 517 -8.47 32.21 23.07
N ALA A 518 -9.50 32.99 23.41
CA ALA A 518 -10.70 33.12 22.60
C ALA A 518 -10.38 33.27 21.07
N PRO A 519 -11.09 32.57 20.18
CA PRO A 519 -12.25 31.71 20.48
C PRO A 519 -11.90 30.30 21.00
N ASN A 520 -10.62 29.87 21.02
CA ASN A 520 -10.23 28.55 21.52
C ASN A 520 -9.52 28.67 22.88
N THR A 521 -10.12 28.11 23.90
CA THR A 521 -9.60 28.07 25.29
C THR A 521 -9.27 26.69 25.76
N SER A 522 -9.31 25.68 24.89
CA SER A 522 -8.98 24.29 25.18
C SER A 522 -7.54 24.14 25.67
N ASP A 523 -7.28 23.14 26.51
CA ASP A 523 -5.92 22.81 26.96
C ASP A 523 -5.15 22.04 25.92
N MET A 524 -5.83 21.13 25.23
CA MET A 524 -5.27 20.26 24.20
C MET A 524 -5.93 20.51 22.85
N VAL A 525 -5.19 20.22 21.78
CA VAL A 525 -5.67 20.32 20.39
C VAL A 525 -4.99 19.25 19.55
N CYS A 526 -5.54 18.95 18.37
CA CYS A 526 -4.87 18.12 17.38
C CYS A 526 -3.98 18.98 16.48
N GLN A 527 -2.75 18.56 16.25
CA GLN A 527 -1.85 19.15 15.26
C GLN A 527 -1.49 18.16 14.18
N ALA A 528 -1.73 18.53 12.94
CA ALA A 528 -1.26 17.84 11.76
C ALA A 528 -0.02 18.58 11.20
N ASP A 529 1.03 17.83 10.94
CA ASP A 529 2.28 18.32 10.36
C ASP A 529 2.52 17.68 9.00
N VAL A 530 3.07 18.43 8.06
CA VAL A 530 3.60 17.91 6.80
C VAL A 530 5.01 18.43 6.55
N LYS A 531 5.83 17.60 5.93
CA LYS A 531 7.24 17.93 5.65
C LYS A 531 7.65 17.25 4.36
N ASN A 532 8.36 17.95 3.50
CA ASN A 532 8.96 17.36 2.32
C ASN A 532 10.03 16.33 2.70
N ILE A 533 9.94 15.14 2.10
CA ILE A 533 10.94 14.07 2.25
C ILE A 533 11.82 14.05 1.00
N ALA A 534 13.13 14.12 1.21
CA ALA A 534 14.10 14.10 0.11
C ALA A 534 14.00 12.77 -0.67
N GLY A 535 13.81 12.86 -1.99
CA GLY A 535 13.72 11.70 -2.88
C GLY A 535 12.31 11.12 -3.07
N GLU A 536 11.32 11.64 -2.38
CA GLU A 536 9.93 11.25 -2.61
C GLU A 536 9.30 12.13 -3.71
N PRO A 537 8.54 11.53 -4.65
CA PRO A 537 7.97 12.23 -5.80
C PRO A 537 6.73 13.06 -5.47
N TYR A 538 6.32 13.14 -4.21
CA TYR A 538 5.06 13.75 -3.80
C TYR A 538 5.25 15.12 -3.16
N ASP A 539 4.31 16.03 -3.45
CA ASP A 539 4.27 17.35 -2.86
C ASP A 539 3.72 17.28 -1.43
N ALA A 540 4.42 17.88 -0.48
CA ALA A 540 3.94 17.97 0.91
C ALA A 540 2.60 18.72 1.02
N GLY A 541 2.28 19.61 0.06
CA GLY A 541 0.98 20.28 -0.03
C GLY A 541 -0.19 19.32 -0.28
N ASP A 542 0.08 18.16 -0.83
CA ASP A 542 -0.90 17.11 -1.13
C ASP A 542 -0.99 16.05 -0.03
N SER A 543 -0.09 16.10 0.93
CA SER A 543 -0.08 15.17 2.05
C SER A 543 -1.08 15.58 3.11
N TYR A 544 -1.76 14.61 3.68
CA TYR A 544 -2.76 14.85 4.72
C TYR A 544 -2.60 13.89 5.90
N SER A 545 -3.20 14.30 7.01
CA SER A 545 -3.42 13.45 8.17
C SER A 545 -4.92 13.27 8.38
N ALA A 546 -5.33 12.15 8.94
CA ALA A 546 -6.73 11.83 9.15
C ALA A 546 -7.10 11.77 10.63
N ILE A 547 -8.29 12.28 10.95
CA ILE A 547 -9.00 12.06 12.20
C ILE A 547 -10.13 11.07 11.90
N ILE A 548 -10.08 9.90 12.46
CA ILE A 548 -11.08 8.85 12.27
C ILE A 548 -11.97 8.81 13.51
N PRO A 549 -13.25 9.19 13.43
CA PRO A 549 -14.17 9.01 14.55
C PRO A 549 -14.29 7.52 14.92
N LEU A 550 -14.29 7.20 16.22
CA LEU A 550 -14.47 5.84 16.69
C LEU A 550 -15.91 5.33 16.59
N ASP A 551 -16.87 6.24 16.56
CA ASP A 551 -18.25 5.94 16.26
C ASP A 551 -18.55 6.24 14.80
N ARG A 552 -19.44 5.47 14.20
CA ARG A 552 -19.94 5.73 12.85
C ARG A 552 -20.86 6.95 12.86
N ILE A 553 -20.38 8.08 12.38
CA ILE A 553 -21.09 9.36 12.44
C ILE A 553 -21.96 9.54 11.20
N LYS A 554 -23.26 9.41 11.35
CA LYS A 554 -24.23 9.68 10.27
C LYS A 554 -24.65 11.14 10.31
N ILE A 555 -24.50 11.85 9.20
CA ILE A 555 -24.91 13.26 9.10
C ILE A 555 -26.43 13.38 9.23
N PRO A 556 -26.94 14.03 10.29
CA PRO A 556 -28.36 14.19 10.49
C PRO A 556 -28.92 15.39 9.70
N ALA A 557 -30.18 15.31 9.31
CA ALA A 557 -30.82 16.37 8.54
C ALA A 557 -30.99 17.68 9.34
N ASP A 558 -31.08 17.58 10.64
CA ASP A 558 -31.26 18.70 11.57
C ASP A 558 -29.95 19.33 12.06
N LYS A 559 -28.82 18.68 11.82
CA LYS A 559 -27.46 19.19 12.15
C LYS A 559 -26.47 18.95 10.99
N PRO A 560 -26.71 19.55 9.81
CA PRO A 560 -25.93 19.22 8.61
C PRO A 560 -24.64 20.02 8.46
N TYR A 561 -24.25 20.83 9.42
CA TYR A 561 -23.07 21.68 9.35
C TYR A 561 -21.97 21.13 10.24
N LEU A 562 -20.75 21.01 9.70
CA LEU A 562 -19.55 20.62 10.46
C LEU A 562 -18.79 21.87 10.88
N ASP A 563 -18.84 22.19 12.17
CA ASP A 563 -18.07 23.29 12.78
C ASP A 563 -16.75 22.78 13.31
N PHE A 564 -15.70 23.59 13.18
CA PHE A 564 -14.39 23.33 13.75
C PHE A 564 -13.55 24.59 13.85
N GLN A 565 -12.52 24.56 14.68
CA GLN A 565 -11.56 25.66 14.83
C GLN A 565 -10.21 25.29 14.29
N THR A 566 -9.54 26.21 13.62
CA THR A 566 -8.20 26.01 13.07
C THR A 566 -7.23 27.11 13.50
N TYR A 567 -5.94 26.72 13.64
CA TYR A 567 -4.85 27.63 13.96
C TYR A 567 -3.61 27.31 13.13
N LYS A 568 -2.99 28.36 12.59
CA LYS A 568 -1.66 28.32 11.96
C LYS A 568 -0.78 29.46 12.46
N SER A 569 0.55 29.25 12.44
CA SER A 569 1.52 30.31 12.77
C SER A 569 1.68 31.36 11.67
N SER A 570 1.39 31.00 10.43
CA SER A 570 1.47 31.86 9.24
C SER A 570 0.20 31.73 8.41
N SER A 571 -0.13 32.75 7.64
CA SER A 571 -1.26 32.67 6.69
C SER A 571 -0.95 31.66 5.59
N ALA A 572 -1.90 30.79 5.28
CA ALA A 572 -1.82 29.84 4.19
C ALA A 572 -3.21 29.28 3.87
N ARG A 573 -3.36 28.67 2.71
CA ARG A 573 -4.55 27.89 2.36
C ARG A 573 -4.47 26.51 3.00
N ILE A 574 -5.47 26.19 3.78
CA ILE A 574 -5.64 24.87 4.39
C ILE A 574 -6.81 24.17 3.74
N THR A 575 -6.82 22.86 3.73
CA THR A 575 -7.97 22.08 3.28
C THR A 575 -8.39 21.10 4.36
N VAL A 576 -9.69 21.02 4.62
CA VAL A 576 -10.31 19.98 5.41
C VAL A 576 -11.14 19.12 4.47
N GLY A 577 -10.82 17.83 4.39
CA GLY A 577 -11.50 16.88 3.54
C GLY A 577 -12.42 15.95 4.34
N ILE A 578 -13.54 15.57 3.78
CA ILE A 578 -14.46 14.60 4.39
C ILE A 578 -14.58 13.38 3.47
N CYS A 579 -14.22 12.23 3.98
CA CYS A 579 -14.43 10.94 3.33
C CYS A 579 -15.68 10.26 3.90
N PHE A 580 -16.48 9.66 3.06
CA PHE A 580 -17.70 8.94 3.44
C PHE A 580 -17.56 7.44 3.17
N GLU A 581 -18.23 6.59 3.98
CA GLU A 581 -18.13 5.12 3.86
C GLU A 581 -18.60 4.58 2.50
N ASP A 582 -19.64 5.18 1.93
CA ASP A 582 -20.33 4.72 0.73
C ASP A 582 -20.10 5.61 -0.51
N MET A 583 -19.09 6.45 -0.47
CA MET A 583 -18.72 7.33 -1.58
C MET A 583 -17.25 7.16 -1.94
N GLU A 584 -16.97 7.11 -3.24
CA GLU A 584 -15.58 7.20 -3.70
C GLU A 584 -15.05 8.63 -3.49
N GLY A 585 -13.85 8.72 -2.95
CA GLY A 585 -13.08 9.94 -2.86
C GLY A 585 -13.37 10.80 -1.64
N LEU A 586 -12.60 11.86 -1.57
CA LEU A 586 -12.58 12.84 -0.50
C LEU A 586 -13.22 14.14 -0.98
N LYS A 587 -14.13 14.71 -0.20
CA LYS A 587 -14.68 16.05 -0.47
C LYS A 587 -13.87 17.08 0.31
N GLY A 588 -13.07 17.86 -0.39
CA GLY A 588 -12.20 18.87 0.22
C GLY A 588 -12.81 20.27 0.23
N TYR A 589 -12.61 20.97 1.33
CA TYR A 589 -13.07 22.33 1.55
C TYR A 589 -11.88 23.20 1.95
N THR A 590 -11.58 24.23 1.17
CA THR A 590 -10.39 25.06 1.34
C THR A 590 -10.71 26.37 2.03
N PHE A 591 -9.88 26.74 3.00
CA PHE A 591 -10.03 27.92 3.82
C PHE A 591 -8.74 28.75 3.83
N GLU A 592 -8.86 30.07 3.93
CA GLU A 592 -7.72 30.96 4.19
C GLU A 592 -7.46 31.00 5.71
N ALA A 593 -6.38 30.38 6.15
CA ALA A 593 -5.95 30.53 7.53
C ALA A 593 -5.26 31.87 7.74
N GLN A 594 -5.79 32.69 8.64
CA GLN A 594 -5.13 33.94 9.09
C GLN A 594 -4.08 33.59 10.14
N GLY A 595 -2.81 33.79 9.84
CA GLY A 595 -1.72 33.42 10.72
C GLY A 595 -1.86 33.97 12.15
N ARG A 596 -1.46 33.15 13.13
CA ARG A 596 -1.40 33.47 14.57
C ARG A 596 -2.73 33.68 15.29
N ASN A 597 -3.84 33.27 14.71
CA ASN A 597 -5.16 33.33 15.36
C ASN A 597 -5.94 32.03 15.15
N TRP A 598 -6.73 31.66 16.14
CA TRP A 598 -7.76 30.66 15.98
C TRP A 598 -8.90 31.25 15.14
N GLN A 599 -9.39 30.46 14.20
CA GLN A 599 -10.51 30.78 13.34
C GLN A 599 -11.60 29.75 13.50
N GLN A 600 -12.85 30.19 13.55
CA GLN A 600 -14.02 29.33 13.43
C GLN A 600 -14.29 29.07 11.95
N ASN A 601 -14.43 27.80 11.57
CA ASN A 601 -14.77 27.39 10.22
C ASN A 601 -16.00 26.49 10.26
N GLN A 602 -16.70 26.40 9.13
CA GLN A 602 -17.87 25.55 8.97
C GLN A 602 -17.90 24.96 7.57
N ILE A 603 -18.30 23.70 7.45
CA ILE A 603 -18.56 23.01 6.18
C ILE A 603 -20.05 22.68 6.11
N ASP A 604 -20.69 23.04 5.01
CA ASP A 604 -22.08 22.65 4.71
C ASP A 604 -22.10 21.22 4.15
N LEU A 605 -22.58 20.28 4.95
CA LEU A 605 -22.76 18.87 4.59
C LEU A 605 -24.22 18.51 4.30
N SER A 606 -25.10 19.49 4.09
CA SER A 606 -26.54 19.25 3.85
C SER A 606 -26.79 18.36 2.62
N GLY A 607 -25.96 18.47 1.60
CA GLY A 607 -25.96 17.58 0.42
C GLY A 607 -25.56 16.14 0.69
N TYR A 608 -25.03 15.84 1.89
CA TYR A 608 -24.57 14.52 2.32
C TYR A 608 -25.38 13.96 3.50
N THR A 609 -26.55 14.50 3.77
CA THR A 609 -27.45 14.02 4.83
C THR A 609 -27.70 12.52 4.67
N GLY A 610 -27.57 11.79 5.76
CA GLY A 610 -27.70 10.33 5.78
C GLY A 610 -26.42 9.56 5.46
N LYS A 611 -25.38 10.20 4.91
CA LYS A 611 -24.06 9.61 4.71
C LYS A 611 -23.31 9.46 6.02
N ILE A 612 -22.38 8.52 6.09
CA ILE A 612 -21.57 8.24 7.28
C ILE A 612 -20.15 8.73 7.03
N ILE A 613 -19.65 9.58 7.93
CA ILE A 613 -18.26 10.06 7.90
C ILE A 613 -17.33 8.90 8.22
N LYS A 614 -16.41 8.62 7.29
CA LYS A 614 -15.35 7.63 7.44
C LYS A 614 -14.14 8.24 8.15
N TYR A 615 -13.67 9.39 7.67
CA TYR A 615 -12.62 10.18 8.32
C TYR A 615 -12.65 11.64 7.86
N ILE A 616 -11.98 12.49 8.65
CA ILE A 616 -11.74 13.91 8.37
C ILE A 616 -10.25 14.07 8.05
N ALA A 617 -9.92 14.50 6.85
CA ALA A 617 -8.56 14.71 6.37
C ALA A 617 -8.11 16.15 6.57
N LEU A 618 -6.89 16.35 7.02
CA LEU A 618 -6.28 17.65 7.29
C LEU A 618 -5.09 17.87 6.36
N PHE A 619 -5.17 18.87 5.51
CA PHE A 619 -4.07 19.32 4.66
C PHE A 619 -3.53 20.64 5.21
N PRO A 620 -2.38 20.61 5.89
CA PRO A 620 -1.89 21.77 6.65
C PRO A 620 -1.52 22.97 5.79
N ASP A 621 -1.07 22.76 4.57
CA ASP A 621 -0.69 23.86 3.68
C ASP A 621 -0.74 23.41 2.22
N ARG A 622 -1.70 23.94 1.46
CA ARG A 622 -1.88 23.60 0.04
C ARG A 622 -0.86 24.29 -0.87
N ASP A 623 -0.19 25.31 -0.37
CA ASP A 623 0.77 26.12 -1.11
C ASP A 623 2.23 25.86 -0.67
N LEU A 624 2.45 24.76 0.09
CA LEU A 624 3.78 24.44 0.61
C LEU A 624 4.73 24.14 -0.56
N ALA A 625 5.73 25.00 -0.73
CA ALA A 625 6.72 24.84 -1.79
C ALA A 625 7.57 23.56 -1.61
N GLN A 626 7.97 22.92 -2.71
CA GLN A 626 8.79 21.70 -2.75
C GLN A 626 10.23 21.87 -2.23
N SER A 627 10.53 22.82 -1.35
CA SER A 627 11.87 22.92 -0.81
C SER A 627 12.05 21.89 0.33
N ILE A 628 13.15 21.15 0.27
CA ILE A 628 13.52 20.03 1.17
C ILE A 628 13.50 20.39 2.66
N SER A 629 13.49 21.66 3.02
CA SER A 629 13.51 22.15 4.41
C SER A 629 12.18 22.70 4.91
N THR A 630 11.13 22.69 4.07
CA THR A 630 9.86 23.32 4.44
C THR A 630 8.97 22.36 5.19
N GLN A 631 8.48 22.78 6.34
CA GLN A 631 7.50 22.09 7.17
C GLN A 631 6.33 23.03 7.42
N ALA A 632 5.13 22.52 7.35
CA ALA A 632 3.92 23.23 7.72
C ALA A 632 3.10 22.43 8.73
N TYR A 633 2.40 23.13 9.59
CA TYR A 633 1.48 22.50 10.53
C TYR A 633 0.12 23.23 10.55
N LEU A 634 -0.90 22.48 10.95
CA LEU A 634 -2.25 22.95 11.17
C LEU A 634 -2.73 22.38 12.50
N SER A 635 -3.13 23.25 13.43
CA SER A 635 -3.87 22.77 14.61
C SER A 635 -5.35 22.88 14.36
N ILE A 636 -6.13 21.87 14.79
CA ILE A 636 -7.58 21.82 14.69
C ILE A 636 -8.19 21.42 16.03
N ASP A 637 -9.39 21.90 16.32
CA ASP A 637 -10.09 21.65 17.56
C ASP A 637 -11.61 21.85 17.45
N ASN A 638 -12.35 21.39 18.46
CA ASN A 638 -13.79 21.60 18.60
C ASN A 638 -14.59 21.20 17.36
N ILE A 639 -14.36 19.99 16.85
CA ILE A 639 -15.04 19.45 15.68
C ILE A 639 -16.43 18.95 16.08
N THR A 640 -17.50 19.59 15.60
CA THR A 640 -18.88 19.26 15.98
C THR A 640 -19.85 19.34 14.80
N LEU A 641 -20.91 18.52 14.81
CA LEU A 641 -22.07 18.71 13.95
C LEU A 641 -23.08 19.67 14.61
N THR A 642 -23.54 20.65 13.86
CA THR A 642 -24.44 21.71 14.35
C THR A 642 -25.64 21.98 13.42
N ALA A 643 -26.75 22.45 14.00
CA ALA A 643 -27.94 22.91 13.28
C ALA A 643 -27.82 24.36 12.76
N THR A 644 -26.92 25.14 13.37
CA THR A 644 -26.80 26.56 13.06
C THR A 644 -25.86 26.76 11.87
N ARG A 645 -26.36 27.38 10.81
CA ARG A 645 -25.52 27.87 9.73
C ARG A 645 -24.82 29.16 10.16
N ASN A 646 -23.52 29.09 10.31
CA ASN A 646 -22.67 30.26 10.39
C ASN A 646 -22.24 30.60 8.95
N ASP A 647 -21.91 31.84 8.68
CA ASP A 647 -21.52 32.29 7.32
C ASP A 647 -19.99 32.43 7.25
N PRO A 648 -19.22 31.34 7.19
CA PRO A 648 -17.78 31.38 7.04
C PRO A 648 -17.43 31.57 5.57
N GLN A 649 -16.34 32.25 5.31
CA GLN A 649 -15.80 32.38 3.94
C GLN A 649 -15.33 31.00 3.42
N GLN A 650 -16.16 30.36 2.64
CA GLN A 650 -15.85 29.11 1.97
C GLN A 650 -15.28 29.42 0.58
N LEU A 651 -14.04 29.03 0.33
CA LEU A 651 -13.35 29.44 -0.89
C LEU A 651 -13.56 28.51 -2.09
N THR A 652 -13.95 27.29 -1.97
CA THR A 652 -14.39 26.41 -3.09
C THR A 652 -14.48 24.95 -2.67
N ASP A 653 -15.49 24.27 -3.18
CA ASP A 653 -15.59 22.81 -3.09
C ASP A 653 -14.57 22.19 -4.06
N ILE A 654 -13.54 21.55 -3.51
CA ILE A 654 -12.63 20.74 -4.31
C ILE A 654 -13.01 19.29 -4.10
N VAL A 655 -13.44 18.62 -5.16
CA VAL A 655 -13.67 17.20 -5.14
C VAL A 655 -12.31 16.50 -5.28
N PHE A 656 -11.78 16.01 -4.16
CA PHE A 656 -10.68 15.06 -4.20
C PHE A 656 -11.27 13.67 -4.38
N ASN A 657 -10.94 13.04 -5.46
CA ASN A 657 -11.06 11.59 -5.51
C ASN A 657 -10.02 11.03 -4.52
N ASP A 658 -10.32 9.98 -3.77
CA ASP A 658 -9.53 9.41 -2.68
C ASP A 658 -8.01 9.51 -2.93
N PRO A 659 -7.22 10.26 -2.13
CA PRO A 659 -5.80 10.47 -2.40
C PRO A 659 -4.95 9.21 -2.30
N ASP A 660 -5.43 8.15 -1.68
CA ASP A 660 -4.67 6.91 -1.59
C ASP A 660 -4.72 6.08 -2.88
N HIS A 661 -5.73 6.27 -3.74
CA HIS A 661 -5.88 5.50 -4.98
C HIS A 661 -6.74 6.20 -6.03
N SER A 662 -7.07 7.45 -5.86
CA SER A 662 -7.96 8.10 -6.79
C SER A 662 -7.23 8.54 -8.03
N VAL A 663 -7.46 7.74 -8.96
CA VAL A 663 -7.16 7.96 -10.34
C VAL A 663 -8.36 8.67 -10.90
N THR A 664 -8.28 9.97 -11.17
CA THR A 664 -9.32 10.60 -11.97
C THR A 664 -9.25 10.05 -13.39
N LYS A 665 -10.40 9.90 -14.00
CA LYS A 665 -10.53 9.52 -15.41
C LYS A 665 -10.62 10.75 -16.32
N LYS A 666 -10.48 11.95 -15.75
CA LYS A 666 -10.57 13.21 -16.49
C LYS A 666 -9.35 14.07 -16.20
N LEU A 667 -8.52 14.26 -17.21
CA LEU A 667 -7.57 15.35 -17.24
C LEU A 667 -8.25 16.53 -17.94
N ASN A 668 -8.35 17.64 -17.26
CA ASN A 668 -8.73 18.92 -17.86
C ASN A 668 -7.98 20.01 -17.12
N VAL A 669 -6.87 20.45 -17.71
CA VAL A 669 -5.98 21.43 -17.13
C VAL A 669 -5.95 22.65 -18.00
N GLY A 670 -6.66 23.68 -17.56
CA GLY A 670 -6.43 25.05 -17.93
C GLY A 670 -5.79 25.79 -16.77
N PHE A 671 -5.04 26.82 -17.00
CA PHE A 671 -4.32 27.59 -15.99
C PHE A 671 -5.12 28.77 -15.43
N GLU A 672 -6.47 28.74 -15.56
CA GLU A 672 -7.37 29.79 -15.07
C GLU A 672 -7.32 29.90 -13.54
N ASN A 673 -7.23 28.76 -12.88
CA ASN A 673 -7.11 28.68 -11.44
C ASN A 673 -5.80 27.94 -11.07
N LEU A 674 -5.00 28.53 -10.20
CA LEU A 674 -3.81 27.90 -9.64
C LEU A 674 -4.08 26.56 -8.91
N ASN A 675 -5.35 26.21 -8.74
CA ASN A 675 -5.83 24.99 -8.08
C ASN A 675 -6.08 23.82 -9.05
N SER A 676 -5.51 23.87 -10.25
CA SER A 676 -5.81 22.88 -11.31
C SER A 676 -5.30 21.46 -11.08
N GLY A 677 -4.82 21.12 -9.88
CA GLY A 677 -4.37 19.74 -9.56
C GLY A 677 -3.14 19.32 -10.36
N ILE A 678 -2.25 20.24 -10.70
CA ILE A 678 -0.98 19.97 -11.37
C ILE A 678 0.15 20.70 -10.67
N ALA A 679 1.17 19.94 -10.29
CA ALA A 679 2.47 20.49 -9.94
C ALA A 679 3.24 20.78 -11.24
N LEU A 680 3.63 22.03 -11.40
CA LEU A 680 4.36 22.51 -12.57
C LEU A 680 5.80 22.78 -12.17
N SER A 681 6.76 22.18 -12.87
CA SER A 681 8.18 22.40 -12.66
C SER A 681 8.95 22.52 -13.98
N GLY A 682 10.02 23.28 -13.98
CA GLY A 682 10.95 23.39 -15.09
C GLY A 682 12.34 22.92 -14.67
N ASP A 683 13.10 22.35 -15.59
CA ASP A 683 14.47 21.94 -15.34
C ASP A 683 15.49 23.06 -15.56
N LYS A 684 16.79 22.72 -15.53
CA LYS A 684 17.95 23.62 -15.47
C LYS A 684 17.93 24.80 -16.47
N TYR A 685 17.38 24.62 -17.68
CA TYR A 685 17.39 25.65 -18.74
C TYR A 685 16.03 26.33 -18.95
N ILE A 686 15.05 26.00 -18.14
CA ILE A 686 13.80 26.74 -18.04
C ILE A 686 14.05 27.94 -17.11
N GLU A 687 14.42 29.07 -17.69
CA GLU A 687 14.75 30.32 -16.99
C GLU A 687 13.56 30.87 -16.20
N SER A 688 12.36 30.78 -16.76
CA SER A 688 11.13 31.16 -16.07
C SER A 688 9.95 30.26 -16.46
N LEU A 689 9.14 29.93 -15.48
CA LEU A 689 7.89 29.23 -15.64
C LEU A 689 6.81 29.96 -14.84
N GLN A 690 5.83 30.54 -15.51
CA GLN A 690 4.88 31.46 -14.88
C GLN A 690 3.48 31.28 -15.46
N ILE A 691 2.46 31.46 -14.65
CA ILE A 691 1.08 31.65 -15.12
C ILE A 691 0.87 33.11 -15.47
N VAL A 692 0.58 33.36 -16.71
CA VAL A 692 0.46 34.71 -17.27
C VAL A 692 -0.90 34.88 -17.94
N THR A 693 -1.25 36.16 -18.23
CA THR A 693 -2.41 36.41 -19.06
C THR A 693 -2.20 35.84 -20.46
N ASN A 694 -3.23 35.21 -21.02
CA ASN A 694 -3.20 34.63 -22.37
C ASN A 694 -2.76 35.67 -23.42
N PRO A 695 -1.67 35.44 -24.15
CA PRO A 695 -1.17 36.40 -25.13
C PRO A 695 -2.11 36.57 -26.32
N LYS A 696 -3.04 35.61 -26.53
CA LYS A 696 -4.04 35.67 -27.60
C LYS A 696 -5.30 34.88 -27.18
N SER A 697 -6.14 35.51 -26.36
CA SER A 697 -7.45 34.95 -26.03
C SER A 697 -8.40 35.11 -27.21
N GLY A 698 -9.20 34.06 -27.49
CA GLY A 698 -10.15 34.05 -28.62
C GLY A 698 -10.75 32.67 -28.83
N ASP A 699 -11.40 32.43 -29.97
CA ASP A 699 -12.11 31.18 -30.27
C ASP A 699 -11.21 29.94 -30.22
N GLU A 700 -9.93 30.08 -30.55
CA GLU A 700 -8.97 28.96 -30.53
C GLU A 700 -8.53 28.59 -29.10
N ASN A 701 -8.40 29.57 -28.23
CA ASN A 701 -8.11 29.41 -26.82
C ASN A 701 -8.78 30.53 -26.02
N PRO A 702 -9.95 30.29 -25.43
CA PRO A 702 -10.72 31.28 -24.69
C PRO A 702 -10.18 31.55 -23.27
N SER A 703 -9.17 30.83 -22.84
CA SER A 703 -8.61 30.96 -21.48
C SER A 703 -8.08 32.38 -21.23
N ASP A 704 -8.26 32.89 -20.00
CA ASP A 704 -7.67 34.16 -19.57
C ASP A 704 -6.23 34.01 -19.10
N LYS A 705 -5.88 32.81 -18.59
CA LYS A 705 -4.56 32.48 -18.04
C LYS A 705 -3.96 31.24 -18.71
N VAL A 706 -2.65 31.29 -18.93
CA VAL A 706 -1.88 30.21 -19.56
C VAL A 706 -0.52 30.05 -18.92
N CYS A 707 0.08 28.88 -19.04
CA CYS A 707 1.45 28.64 -18.61
C CYS A 707 2.45 29.20 -19.64
N ARG A 708 3.34 30.09 -19.19
CA ARG A 708 4.46 30.61 -20.00
C ARG A 708 5.76 29.96 -19.55
N ALA A 709 6.48 29.40 -20.49
CA ALA A 709 7.85 28.91 -20.29
C ALA A 709 8.85 29.73 -21.12
N THR A 710 9.96 30.05 -20.52
CA THR A 710 11.11 30.68 -21.19
C THR A 710 12.29 29.75 -21.11
N LEU A 711 12.73 29.26 -22.28
CA LEU A 711 13.94 28.46 -22.44
C LEU A 711 15.11 29.41 -22.77
N SER A 712 16.21 29.31 -22.02
CA SER A 712 17.37 30.15 -22.21
C SER A 712 18.65 29.44 -21.75
N THR A 713 19.76 29.69 -22.41
CA THR A 713 21.08 29.27 -21.94
C THR A 713 22.12 30.31 -22.32
N THR A 714 23.08 30.49 -21.43
CA THR A 714 24.26 31.36 -21.65
C THR A 714 25.54 30.54 -21.85
N SER A 715 25.45 29.24 -21.76
CA SER A 715 26.59 28.32 -21.89
C SER A 715 26.57 27.54 -23.22
N SER A 716 27.73 27.08 -23.67
CA SER A 716 27.87 26.20 -24.84
C SER A 716 27.41 24.76 -24.60
N ASP A 717 26.65 24.52 -23.54
CA ASP A 717 26.10 23.23 -23.17
C ASP A 717 24.94 22.86 -24.13
N ASN A 718 25.14 21.83 -24.96
CA ASN A 718 24.17 21.40 -25.97
C ASN A 718 22.94 20.68 -25.38
N ASN A 719 22.80 20.60 -24.05
CA ASN A 719 21.70 19.89 -23.43
C ASN A 719 20.43 20.73 -23.21
N ALA A 720 20.47 22.02 -23.58
CA ALA A 720 19.32 22.90 -23.48
C ALA A 720 18.13 22.44 -24.34
N ASN A 721 18.36 21.75 -25.43
CA ASN A 721 17.35 21.13 -26.27
C ASN A 721 16.60 19.97 -25.56
N ASN A 722 17.18 19.41 -24.51
CA ASN A 722 16.56 18.35 -23.68
C ASN A 722 15.82 18.92 -22.46
N SER A 723 15.78 20.25 -22.33
CA SER A 723 15.08 20.88 -21.20
C SER A 723 13.59 20.76 -21.33
N LYS A 724 12.95 20.44 -20.23
CA LYS A 724 11.52 20.13 -20.18
C LYS A 724 10.80 20.86 -19.06
N ILE A 725 9.53 21.08 -19.30
CA ILE A 725 8.54 21.44 -18.30
C ILE A 725 7.84 20.15 -17.89
N SER A 726 7.74 19.89 -16.62
CA SER A 726 7.04 18.73 -16.08
C SER A 726 5.72 19.13 -15.45
N LEU A 727 4.66 18.44 -15.84
CA LEU A 727 3.33 18.54 -15.27
C LEU A 727 3.03 17.22 -14.57
N ASN A 728 3.02 17.25 -13.25
CA ASN A 728 2.65 16.11 -12.45
C ASN A 728 1.17 16.21 -12.09
N PRO A 729 0.29 15.43 -12.72
CA PRO A 729 -1.14 15.52 -12.45
C PRO A 729 -1.47 15.00 -11.05
N TYR A 730 -2.31 15.79 -10.36
CA TYR A 730 -2.84 15.41 -9.05
C TYR A 730 -4.34 15.75 -9.00
N PRO A 731 -5.20 14.81 -8.69
CA PRO A 731 -4.92 13.40 -8.48
C PRO A 731 -4.34 12.72 -9.72
N ALA A 732 -3.65 11.60 -9.52
CA ALA A 732 -3.10 10.79 -10.60
C ALA A 732 -4.18 10.45 -11.64
N ILE A 733 -3.84 10.38 -12.92
CA ILE A 733 -4.80 10.25 -14.01
C ILE A 733 -4.73 8.86 -14.60
N LYS A 734 -5.83 8.14 -14.56
CA LYS A 734 -5.97 6.85 -15.23
C LYS A 734 -6.40 7.05 -16.68
N VAL A 735 -5.66 6.49 -17.61
CA VAL A 735 -6.07 6.41 -19.01
C VAL A 735 -7.21 5.39 -19.12
N ILE A 736 -8.32 5.80 -19.69
CA ILE A 736 -9.46 4.92 -19.94
C ILE A 736 -9.74 4.83 -21.44
N LYS A 737 -10.39 3.73 -21.84
CA LYS A 737 -10.69 3.47 -23.27
C LYS A 737 -11.65 4.46 -23.86
N GLU A 738 -12.48 5.07 -23.03
CA GLU A 738 -13.48 6.07 -23.43
C GLU A 738 -12.89 7.44 -23.73
N THR A 739 -11.68 7.75 -23.22
CA THR A 739 -10.95 9.00 -23.50
C THR A 739 -9.50 8.70 -23.85
N PRO A 740 -9.26 8.11 -25.02
CA PRO A 740 -7.96 7.54 -25.38
C PRO A 740 -6.96 8.58 -25.92
N HIS A 741 -7.33 9.85 -25.99
CA HIS A 741 -6.51 10.86 -26.61
C HIS A 741 -6.16 11.98 -25.63
N LEU A 742 -4.88 12.29 -25.53
CA LEU A 742 -4.36 13.43 -24.75
C LEU A 742 -4.12 14.60 -25.67
N PHE A 743 -4.85 15.69 -25.47
CA PHE A 743 -4.69 16.95 -26.19
C PHE A 743 -4.00 18.01 -25.34
N PHE A 744 -3.33 18.95 -26.00
CA PHE A 744 -2.81 20.17 -25.37
C PHE A 744 -2.66 21.27 -26.43
N GLN A 745 -2.52 22.50 -25.99
CA GLN A 745 -2.34 23.66 -26.87
C GLN A 745 -0.98 24.33 -26.62
N VAL A 746 -0.35 24.77 -27.70
CA VAL A 746 0.94 25.48 -27.71
C VAL A 746 0.81 26.78 -28.45
N PHE A 747 1.38 27.82 -27.90
CA PHE A 747 1.55 29.14 -28.60
C PHE A 747 3.02 29.51 -28.56
N ARG A 748 3.58 29.70 -29.75
CA ARG A 748 4.95 30.17 -29.91
C ARG A 748 4.95 31.70 -30.11
N GLN A 749 5.77 32.39 -29.32
CA GLN A 749 5.75 33.85 -29.36
C GLN A 749 6.51 34.43 -30.55
N ASN A 750 7.74 33.99 -30.83
CA ASN A 750 8.66 34.63 -31.73
C ASN A 750 9.17 33.74 -32.87
N THR A 751 9.45 32.48 -32.61
CA THR A 751 10.10 31.55 -33.55
C THR A 751 9.35 30.24 -33.63
N PRO A 752 9.19 29.64 -34.82
CA PRO A 752 8.78 28.26 -34.97
C PRO A 752 9.72 27.34 -34.21
N ALA A 753 9.23 26.20 -33.73
CA ALA A 753 10.07 25.19 -33.09
C ALA A 753 9.45 23.82 -33.21
N GLU A 754 10.29 22.82 -33.23
CA GLU A 754 9.89 21.46 -32.98
C GLU A 754 9.88 21.23 -31.46
N CYS A 755 8.71 20.87 -30.93
CA CYS A 755 8.48 20.56 -29.55
C CYS A 755 8.34 19.05 -29.39
N ALA A 756 8.51 18.53 -28.17
CA ALA A 756 8.16 17.15 -27.88
C ALA A 756 7.31 17.06 -26.60
N MET A 757 6.54 16.00 -26.50
CA MET A 757 5.86 15.59 -25.29
C MET A 757 6.27 14.18 -24.91
N GLU A 758 6.61 13.98 -23.64
CA GLU A 758 6.82 12.68 -23.04
C GLU A 758 5.73 12.46 -21.99
N VAL A 759 5.02 11.34 -22.08
CA VAL A 759 4.11 10.89 -21.05
C VAL A 759 4.73 9.69 -20.36
N GLU A 760 4.99 9.80 -19.08
CA GLU A 760 5.49 8.71 -18.26
C GLU A 760 4.36 8.11 -17.45
N PHE A 761 4.25 6.78 -17.51
CA PHE A 761 3.20 6.04 -16.81
C PHE A 761 3.77 5.36 -15.57
N LYS A 762 2.90 5.11 -14.58
CA LYS A 762 3.27 4.46 -13.31
C LYS A 762 3.82 3.03 -13.51
N SER A 763 3.48 2.37 -14.61
CA SER A 763 4.08 1.10 -15.03
C SER A 763 5.56 1.20 -15.44
N GLY A 764 6.11 2.42 -15.55
CA GLY A 764 7.44 2.69 -16.11
C GLY A 764 7.47 2.76 -17.64
N ARG A 765 6.34 2.59 -18.33
CA ARG A 765 6.21 2.80 -19.77
C ARG A 765 6.26 4.28 -20.07
N LYS A 766 6.77 4.64 -21.27
CA LYS A 766 6.87 6.02 -21.74
C LYS A 766 6.34 6.13 -23.15
N LEU A 767 5.66 7.23 -23.42
CA LEU A 767 5.24 7.65 -24.76
C LEU A 767 5.96 8.97 -25.07
N TYR A 768 6.69 9.00 -26.14
CA TYR A 768 7.39 10.20 -26.62
C TYR A 768 6.90 10.57 -28.03
N LYS A 769 6.51 11.82 -28.23
CA LYS A 769 6.05 12.36 -29.52
C LYS A 769 6.61 13.74 -29.76
N THR A 770 7.01 14.00 -31.02
CA THR A 770 7.45 15.33 -31.49
C THR A 770 6.34 16.02 -32.25
N PHE A 771 6.34 17.35 -32.22
CA PHE A 771 5.34 18.20 -32.85
C PHE A 771 6.02 19.42 -33.47
N ASN A 772 5.74 19.71 -34.72
CA ASN A 772 6.23 20.90 -35.35
C ASN A 772 5.26 22.07 -35.19
N VAL A 773 5.65 23.11 -34.42
CA VAL A 773 4.90 24.35 -34.28
C VAL A 773 5.46 25.34 -35.30
N ALA A 774 4.99 25.22 -36.54
CA ALA A 774 5.44 26.03 -37.67
C ALA A 774 4.94 27.48 -37.59
N GLU A 775 3.83 27.74 -36.95
CA GLU A 775 3.19 29.03 -36.85
C GLU A 775 3.51 29.72 -35.53
N THR A 776 3.79 31.03 -35.60
CA THR A 776 3.99 31.86 -34.42
C THR A 776 2.78 32.75 -34.16
N ARG A 777 2.58 33.18 -32.92
CA ARG A 777 1.49 34.06 -32.48
C ARG A 777 0.09 33.51 -32.74
N GLN A 778 0.00 32.16 -32.79
CA GLN A 778 -1.26 31.41 -32.88
C GLN A 778 -1.25 30.25 -31.92
N TRP A 779 -2.42 29.86 -31.40
CA TRP A 779 -2.60 28.66 -30.68
C TRP A 779 -2.69 27.47 -31.62
N VAL A 780 -1.90 26.45 -31.39
CA VAL A 780 -1.93 25.20 -32.14
C VAL A 780 -2.27 24.08 -31.18
N ARG A 781 -3.27 23.27 -31.51
CA ARG A 781 -3.70 22.13 -30.70
C ARG A 781 -3.05 20.86 -31.24
N PHE A 782 -2.45 20.07 -30.32
CA PHE A 782 -1.88 18.78 -30.61
C PHE A 782 -2.58 17.68 -29.84
N GLY A 783 -2.62 16.47 -30.39
CA GLY A 783 -3.20 15.30 -29.78
C GLY A 783 -2.25 14.11 -29.84
N VAL A 784 -2.27 13.27 -28.82
CA VAL A 784 -1.49 12.03 -28.72
C VAL A 784 -2.40 10.88 -28.35
N ASP A 785 -2.35 9.80 -29.11
CA ASP A 785 -3.08 8.58 -28.80
C ASP A 785 -2.38 7.85 -27.64
N VAL A 786 -3.09 7.71 -26.54
CA VAL A 786 -2.67 6.99 -25.34
C VAL A 786 -3.49 5.71 -25.12
N SER A 787 -4.25 5.25 -26.12
CA SER A 787 -5.13 4.09 -26.02
C SER A 787 -4.40 2.79 -25.66
N GLU A 788 -3.16 2.61 -26.12
CA GLU A 788 -2.30 1.47 -25.77
C GLU A 788 -1.93 1.43 -24.26
N TYR A 789 -2.15 2.53 -23.55
CA TYR A 789 -1.89 2.68 -22.13
C TYR A 789 -3.18 2.67 -21.32
N ALA A 790 -4.29 2.22 -21.92
CA ALA A 790 -5.56 2.06 -21.19
C ALA A 790 -5.34 1.22 -19.93
N ASP A 791 -5.95 1.67 -18.84
CA ASP A 791 -5.79 1.15 -17.49
C ASP A 791 -4.45 1.47 -16.78
N ASP A 792 -3.51 2.14 -17.44
CA ASP A 792 -2.30 2.67 -16.79
C ASP A 792 -2.54 4.09 -16.24
N ILE A 793 -1.66 4.53 -15.37
CA ILE A 793 -1.76 5.82 -14.66
C ILE A 793 -0.68 6.75 -15.20
N ILE A 794 -1.05 7.95 -15.61
CA ILE A 794 -0.11 8.99 -15.98
C ILE A 794 0.61 9.49 -14.72
N ASN A 795 1.92 9.28 -14.67
CA ASN A 795 2.79 9.72 -13.59
C ASN A 795 3.31 11.14 -13.83
N ASN A 796 3.67 11.45 -15.07
CA ASN A 796 4.20 12.74 -15.46
C ASN A 796 3.92 13.03 -16.93
N ILE A 797 3.62 14.30 -17.26
CA ILE A 797 3.60 14.80 -18.62
C ILE A 797 4.73 15.82 -18.74
N SER A 798 5.73 15.54 -19.57
CA SER A 798 6.83 16.46 -19.83
C SER A 798 6.66 17.08 -21.21
N VAL A 799 6.85 18.39 -21.31
CA VAL A 799 6.87 19.11 -22.60
C VAL A 799 8.25 19.71 -22.80
N TYR A 800 8.86 19.41 -23.92
CA TYR A 800 10.14 19.97 -24.37
C TYR A 800 9.86 21.15 -25.29
N PRO A 801 10.13 22.39 -24.84
CA PRO A 801 9.74 23.59 -25.58
C PRO A 801 10.39 23.74 -26.96
N ASN A 802 11.59 23.22 -27.14
CA ASN A 802 12.33 23.32 -28.40
C ASN A 802 13.46 22.26 -28.42
N ILE A 803 13.22 21.13 -29.09
CA ILE A 803 14.20 20.04 -29.19
C ILE A 803 15.34 20.35 -30.21
N ASN A 804 15.21 21.42 -30.96
CA ASN A 804 16.23 21.92 -31.89
C ASN A 804 17.00 23.13 -31.35
N TYR A 805 16.90 23.41 -30.04
CA TYR A 805 17.64 24.48 -29.41
C TYR A 805 19.13 24.12 -29.37
N THR A 806 19.95 24.85 -30.17
CA THR A 806 21.38 24.57 -30.38
C THR A 806 22.26 25.68 -29.82
N THR A 807 23.57 25.50 -29.94
CA THR A 807 24.57 26.55 -29.60
C THR A 807 24.41 27.83 -30.43
N GLU A 808 23.76 27.79 -31.60
CA GLU A 808 23.43 28.98 -32.40
C GLU A 808 22.38 29.85 -31.69
N ASN A 809 21.60 29.31 -30.78
CA ASN A 809 20.61 30.00 -29.96
C ASN A 809 21.18 30.56 -28.65
N LEU A 810 22.50 30.53 -28.47
CA LEU A 810 23.13 30.93 -27.22
C LEU A 810 22.78 32.37 -26.87
N GLY A 811 22.26 32.61 -25.67
CA GLY A 811 21.82 33.93 -25.22
C GLY A 811 20.48 34.41 -25.80
N ILE A 812 19.77 33.57 -26.58
CA ILE A 812 18.46 33.91 -27.13
C ILE A 812 17.39 33.20 -26.28
N SER A 813 16.53 33.97 -25.64
CA SER A 813 15.38 33.42 -24.91
C SER A 813 14.30 32.95 -25.91
N ASP A 814 13.88 31.70 -25.72
CA ASP A 814 12.82 31.09 -26.51
C ASP A 814 11.54 30.93 -25.65
N VAL A 815 10.44 31.59 -26.05
CA VAL A 815 9.22 31.72 -25.28
C VAL A 815 8.09 30.95 -25.90
N SER A 816 7.50 30.06 -25.10
CA SER A 816 6.30 29.29 -25.44
C SER A 816 5.26 29.39 -24.34
N HIS A 817 4.00 29.22 -24.73
CA HIS A 817 2.86 29.16 -23.80
C HIS A 817 2.13 27.85 -24.04
N TYR A 818 1.57 27.30 -22.97
CA TYR A 818 0.89 26.01 -22.94
C TYR A 818 -0.45 26.12 -22.21
N ASP A 819 -1.42 25.34 -22.68
CA ASP A 819 -2.75 25.33 -22.09
C ASP A 819 -3.54 24.07 -22.47
N ASN A 820 -4.70 23.88 -21.82
CA ASN A 820 -5.74 22.91 -22.17
C ASN A 820 -5.23 21.48 -22.36
N PHE A 821 -4.52 20.94 -21.36
CA PHE A 821 -4.20 19.51 -21.33
C PHE A 821 -5.45 18.73 -20.98
N ILE A 822 -5.98 17.95 -21.93
CA ILE A 822 -7.28 17.28 -21.82
C ILE A 822 -7.17 15.85 -22.32
N LEU A 823 -7.69 14.88 -21.53
CA LEU A 823 -8.04 13.55 -22.03
C LEU A 823 -9.46 13.59 -22.62
N SER A 824 -9.59 13.16 -23.88
CA SER A 824 -10.84 13.28 -24.65
C SER A 824 -11.11 12.04 -25.50
N ASP A 825 -12.35 11.85 -25.87
CA ASP A 825 -12.83 10.92 -26.89
C ASP A 825 -12.82 11.54 -28.29
N GLU A 826 -12.49 12.83 -28.42
CA GLU A 826 -12.31 13.47 -29.73
C GLU A 826 -11.25 12.72 -30.55
N GLU A 827 -11.57 12.43 -31.80
CA GLU A 827 -10.57 11.84 -32.70
C GLU A 827 -9.42 12.84 -32.91
N ILE A 828 -8.19 12.37 -32.85
CA ILE A 828 -7.04 13.16 -33.22
C ILE A 828 -7.20 13.43 -34.72
N GLY A 829 -7.59 14.66 -35.09
CA GLY A 829 -7.52 15.13 -36.45
C GLY A 829 -6.09 14.92 -36.96
N ALA A 830 -5.91 14.57 -38.21
CA ALA A 830 -4.60 14.22 -38.78
C ALA A 830 -3.50 15.17 -38.32
N VAL A 831 -2.81 14.81 -37.22
CA VAL A 831 -1.60 15.53 -36.77
C VAL A 831 -0.50 15.15 -37.72
N GLU A 832 0.16 16.13 -38.28
CA GLU A 832 1.38 15.90 -39.06
C GLU A 832 2.43 15.24 -38.14
N ASN A 833 2.56 13.92 -38.25
CA ASN A 833 3.63 13.19 -37.59
C ASN A 833 4.96 13.47 -38.29
N THR A 834 5.76 14.34 -37.73
CA THR A 834 7.13 14.54 -38.20
C THR A 834 8.08 13.50 -37.59
N ASN A 835 7.87 12.23 -37.89
CA ASN A 835 8.95 11.25 -37.89
C ASN A 835 9.37 11.00 -39.32
N GLU A 836 10.51 11.54 -39.73
CA GLU A 836 11.26 11.26 -40.96
C GLU A 836 10.45 10.70 -42.16
N ASP A 837 9.22 11.15 -42.35
CA ASP A 837 8.46 10.80 -43.52
C ASP A 837 8.81 11.80 -44.60
N THR A 838 9.58 11.36 -45.56
CA THR A 838 9.91 12.07 -46.78
C THR A 838 8.69 12.48 -47.61
N TYR A 839 7.51 12.01 -47.24
CA TYR A 839 6.26 12.20 -47.96
C TYR A 839 5.20 12.90 -47.18
N LYS A 840 4.55 13.95 -47.72
CA LYS A 840 3.32 14.52 -47.19
C LYS A 840 2.13 14.01 -47.97
N VAL A 841 1.20 13.33 -47.27
CA VAL A 841 0.00 12.72 -47.87
C VAL A 841 -1.25 13.33 -47.22
N PHE A 842 -2.03 14.09 -47.97
CA PHE A 842 -3.26 14.73 -47.48
C PHE A 842 -4.32 14.86 -48.54
N VAL A 843 -5.58 15.08 -48.14
CA VAL A 843 -6.67 15.36 -49.10
C VAL A 843 -7.12 16.80 -48.94
N SER A 844 -7.26 17.51 -50.07
CA SER A 844 -7.75 18.87 -50.14
C SER A 844 -8.67 19.03 -51.35
N TYR A 845 -9.90 19.49 -51.14
CA TYR A 845 -10.92 19.67 -52.20
C TYR A 845 -11.16 18.40 -53.05
N ASP A 846 -11.34 17.25 -52.38
CA ASP A 846 -11.52 15.92 -52.98
C ASP A 846 -10.33 15.46 -53.85
N ILE A 847 -9.13 16.03 -53.66
CA ILE A 847 -7.89 15.65 -54.33
C ILE A 847 -6.90 15.13 -53.28
N LEU A 848 -6.43 13.89 -53.47
CA LEU A 848 -5.29 13.36 -52.75
C LEU A 848 -4.03 14.04 -53.27
N ASN A 849 -3.30 14.66 -52.37
CA ASN A 849 -2.01 15.28 -52.62
C ASN A 849 -0.89 14.47 -51.97
N ILE A 850 0.16 14.17 -52.70
CA ILE A 850 1.37 13.54 -52.20
C ILE A 850 2.57 14.39 -52.62
N LEU A 851 3.22 14.99 -51.61
CA LEU A 851 4.42 15.80 -51.83
C LEU A 851 5.67 15.06 -51.35
N GLY A 852 6.78 15.24 -52.04
CA GLY A 852 8.07 14.63 -51.67
C GLY A 852 8.23 13.17 -52.17
N ALA A 853 7.33 12.67 -52.99
CA ALA A 853 7.34 11.28 -53.46
C ALA A 853 8.05 11.08 -54.83
N GLU A 854 8.91 12.03 -55.22
CA GLU A 854 9.73 11.88 -56.45
C GLU A 854 10.54 10.58 -56.42
N ASP A 855 10.58 9.89 -57.55
CA ASP A 855 11.24 8.58 -57.72
C ASP A 855 10.68 7.43 -56.82
N SER A 856 9.47 7.62 -56.30
CA SER A 856 8.81 6.62 -55.43
C SER A 856 7.69 5.88 -56.17
N SER A 857 7.41 4.66 -55.75
CA SER A 857 6.20 3.92 -56.14
C SER A 857 5.03 4.34 -55.28
N VAL A 858 3.89 4.69 -55.88
CA VAL A 858 2.64 5.03 -55.22
C VAL A 858 1.52 4.09 -55.65
N SER A 859 0.81 3.56 -54.71
CA SER A 859 -0.39 2.76 -54.91
C SER A 859 -1.51 3.24 -54.01
N VAL A 860 -2.72 3.43 -54.55
CA VAL A 860 -3.92 3.84 -53.84
C VAL A 860 -4.96 2.73 -53.94
N PHE A 861 -5.50 2.34 -52.77
CA PHE A 861 -6.51 1.26 -52.67
C PHE A 861 -7.73 1.77 -51.91
N GLY A 862 -8.91 1.32 -52.34
CA GLY A 862 -10.10 1.42 -51.52
C GLY A 862 -10.06 0.45 -50.34
N VAL A 863 -10.93 0.67 -49.31
CA VAL A 863 -11.03 -0.22 -48.14
C VAL A 863 -11.46 -1.65 -48.51
N ASP A 864 -12.08 -1.83 -49.68
CA ASP A 864 -12.45 -3.13 -50.24
C ASP A 864 -11.24 -3.86 -50.91
N GLY A 865 -10.04 -3.27 -50.82
CA GLY A 865 -8.82 -3.79 -51.45
C GLY A 865 -8.72 -3.58 -52.95
N ARG A 866 -9.69 -2.88 -53.59
CA ARG A 866 -9.63 -2.54 -55.00
C ARG A 866 -8.58 -1.48 -55.24
N SER A 867 -7.66 -1.73 -56.18
CA SER A 867 -6.69 -0.76 -56.63
C SER A 867 -7.35 0.37 -57.44
N ILE A 868 -7.10 1.60 -57.02
CA ILE A 868 -7.61 2.82 -57.67
C ILE A 868 -6.50 3.41 -58.57
N TYR A 869 -5.28 3.39 -58.08
CA TYR A 869 -4.12 3.89 -58.81
C TYR A 869 -2.85 3.12 -58.43
N ILE A 870 -1.98 2.90 -59.39
CA ILE A 870 -0.65 2.32 -59.17
C ILE A 870 0.31 3.00 -60.18
N ASN A 871 1.39 3.55 -59.64
CA ASN A 871 2.52 4.02 -60.43
C ASN A 871 3.82 3.65 -59.74
N ASN A 872 4.74 3.05 -60.41
CA ASN A 872 5.99 2.55 -59.84
C ASN A 872 7.11 3.61 -59.80
N ASN A 873 6.88 4.76 -60.39
CA ASN A 873 7.85 5.87 -60.37
C ASN A 873 7.13 7.18 -60.64
N ILE A 874 7.01 8.07 -59.65
CA ILE A 874 6.40 9.37 -59.78
C ILE A 874 7.52 10.41 -60.03
N SER A 875 7.35 11.26 -61.05
CA SER A 875 8.36 12.25 -61.43
C SER A 875 8.22 13.61 -60.74
N SER A 876 7.18 13.82 -59.90
CA SER A 876 6.94 15.09 -59.22
C SER A 876 5.87 14.92 -58.12
N ASN A 877 5.46 15.99 -57.47
CA ASN A 877 4.28 15.97 -56.58
C ASN A 877 3.08 15.37 -57.32
N PHE A 878 2.37 14.50 -56.60
CA PHE A 878 1.30 13.68 -57.14
C PHE A 878 -0.06 14.15 -56.66
N GLU A 879 -1.01 14.28 -57.57
CA GLU A 879 -2.40 14.65 -57.32
C GLU A 879 -3.33 13.62 -57.94
N LEU A 880 -4.33 13.14 -57.18
CA LEU A 880 -5.33 12.19 -57.64
C LEU A 880 -6.73 12.59 -57.08
N PRO A 881 -7.70 12.87 -57.96
CA PRO A 881 -9.08 13.05 -57.55
C PRO A 881 -9.63 11.75 -56.90
N LEU A 882 -10.28 11.89 -55.78
CA LEU A 882 -10.90 10.76 -55.04
C LEU A 882 -12.36 11.07 -54.80
N ASP A 883 -13.20 10.06 -54.88
CA ASP A 883 -14.58 10.11 -54.33
C ASP A 883 -14.56 10.12 -52.80
N LYS A 884 -15.68 10.47 -52.16
CA LYS A 884 -15.77 10.40 -50.69
C LYS A 884 -15.61 8.95 -50.23
N GLY A 885 -14.67 8.71 -49.31
CA GLY A 885 -14.36 7.37 -48.83
C GLY A 885 -13.11 7.29 -47.98
N ILE A 886 -12.74 6.09 -47.59
CA ILE A 886 -11.49 5.79 -46.89
C ILE A 886 -10.56 5.06 -47.89
N TYR A 887 -9.30 5.46 -47.92
CA TYR A 887 -8.29 4.95 -48.84
C TYR A 887 -7.02 4.56 -48.11
N LEU A 888 -6.32 3.57 -48.62
CA LEU A 888 -4.97 3.21 -48.25
C LEU A 888 -4.00 3.64 -49.34
N VAL A 889 -3.10 4.55 -49.01
CA VAL A 889 -2.06 5.03 -49.91
C VAL A 889 -0.75 4.39 -49.50
N ARG A 890 -0.15 3.65 -50.40
CA ARG A 890 1.15 3.03 -50.21
C ARG A 890 2.20 3.79 -51.04
N ILE A 891 3.26 4.27 -50.37
CA ILE A 891 4.41 4.91 -50.99
C ILE A 891 5.64 4.09 -50.64
N ASN A 892 6.23 3.43 -51.62
CA ASN A 892 7.28 2.44 -51.38
C ASN A 892 6.85 1.39 -50.35
N ASN A 893 7.50 1.36 -49.17
CA ASN A 893 7.18 0.42 -48.06
C ASN A 893 6.30 1.04 -46.98
N LYS A 894 5.87 2.30 -47.12
CA LYS A 894 5.02 3.00 -46.13
C LYS A 894 3.57 3.04 -46.58
N VAL A 895 2.64 2.86 -45.65
CA VAL A 895 1.19 2.86 -45.93
C VAL A 895 0.51 3.94 -45.06
N TYR A 896 -0.27 4.77 -45.74
CA TYR A 896 -1.05 5.87 -45.16
C TYR A 896 -2.54 5.53 -45.32
N LYS A 897 -3.31 5.74 -44.27
CA LYS A 897 -4.78 5.67 -44.30
C LYS A 897 -5.30 7.10 -44.38
N ILE A 898 -6.05 7.40 -45.41
CA ILE A 898 -6.65 8.72 -45.60
C ILE A 898 -8.16 8.60 -45.70
N LYS A 899 -8.85 9.66 -45.34
CA LYS A 899 -10.30 9.84 -45.53
C LYS A 899 -10.54 11.09 -46.38
N ASN A 900 -11.31 10.90 -47.48
CA ASN A 900 -11.81 12.00 -48.26
C ASN A 900 -13.26 12.34 -47.86
#